data_3ccc41a8f45a79c518a63d640a113a68
#
_entry.id   3ccc41a8f45a79c518a63d640a113a68
#
_cell.length_a   1.000
_cell.length_b   1.000
_cell.length_c   1.000
_cell.angle_alpha   90.00
_cell.angle_beta   90.00
_cell.angle_gamma   90.00
#
_symmetry.space_group_name_H-M   'P 1'
#
loop_
_entity.id
_entity.type
_entity.pdbx_description
1 polymer ?
#
loop_
_entity_poly.entity_id
_entity_poly.type
_entity_poly.pdbx_seq_one_letter_code
_entity_poly.pdbx_strand_id
1 'polypeptide(L)'
;FDARESVNTTVKGTDFTGVYSVGATTNDGNTASEDLFAVSVSPGKAYVRGYEIEQIATRLIDVNKAREVQTVNAGVTNLEVGNTLRITNVFGSPDISNISSETTPYNQIGLFTEATSTRGSSSGRQIGVTRARFIEFEQGQTPGATSSNTESVYKLSVFDTQMFTKLTLSGTPDPTLIVNHSSGVQITGNTSGATAFVFPTGTTGTTVVLTQVVGKFSIGEKIIASDSSETGGIVENTANTDLTITDIEINQLREARQLQGGSTTTNFSADILLEPVDDAAVFRGGGRLDESDPIDRIIFEEGTPDALSLPVGLEPQREPKIQNVEKSIAIYKLPKEPVKTLKTETNSGVSDSSFNSRRQFVATSNASGVVTLSAGSGETFVTFAEKDYTTSIITAGTGSGAAGDLVSASGKVSGTGTQTLTITDNTIFGSGAKVKVMATVTKSAVNPRLKTTQLMKQLKVTTGTTDAFETRPTDKTISFGRADVFRLNAIFDSEDTSTDATAPTLTISAATGVFERGERITGGTSGAKGRLITTASPLQYVLIGGFGTTDFTAGETITGVHSGATATIDTNGITAGSKVITSSFTLDTGQRDTYYDISRLNRKPGFAAPRGRLLIIYDYFQHGAGDFFSIDSYTSVSGQMNYADIPNYSATKIDPDDPEPSGSFELKNSVDFRPTVSDIAGTSTTITTVDEVTGNSFNHTNRTFTGTGSVVVDTPQPGAAMSNDFEFYLSKIATLFLQPDGLFRLVEGVSAENPQEPKELDNAMKLATVYIPAFTAVADGIRIQRYKTQRFTMRDIGRLQDRI
;
A
#
# COMPACT_ATOMS: atom_id res chain seq x y z
N PHE A 1 19.87 32.67 14.94
CA PHE A 1 19.75 31.27 15.37
C PHE A 1 19.25 30.43 14.21
N ASP A 2 19.84 29.30 14.03
CA ASP A 2 19.49 28.33 12.99
C ASP A 2 19.81 26.93 13.49
N ALA A 3 19.02 25.92 13.16
CA ALA A 3 19.28 24.56 13.49
C ALA A 3 20.07 23.89 12.36
N ARG A 4 21.09 23.13 12.71
CA ARG A 4 21.98 22.43 11.76
C ARG A 4 22.27 21.02 12.24
N GLU A 5 22.58 20.14 11.30
CA GLU A 5 23.07 18.82 11.63
C GLU A 5 24.42 18.90 12.33
N SER A 6 24.61 18.09 13.38
CA SER A 6 25.89 17.89 14.03
C SER A 6 26.60 16.68 13.43
N VAL A 7 27.92 16.64 13.51
CA VAL A 7 28.70 15.47 13.04
C VAL A 7 28.57 14.29 14.02
N ASN A 8 28.84 13.10 13.50
CA ASN A 8 28.92 11.88 14.30
C ASN A 8 30.00 12.05 15.39
N THR A 9 29.70 11.60 16.60
CA THR A 9 30.60 11.73 17.77
C THR A 9 31.95 11.04 17.60
N THR A 10 32.05 10.01 16.78
CA THR A 10 33.31 9.31 16.47
C THR A 10 34.28 10.15 15.65
N VAL A 11 33.76 11.14 14.93
CA VAL A 11 34.56 12.04 14.09
C VAL A 11 34.80 13.39 14.77
N LYS A 12 34.12 13.60 15.89
CA LYS A 12 34.19 14.81 16.69
C LYS A 12 35.55 15.00 17.42
N GLY A 13 36.55 14.24 17.04
CA GLY A 13 37.89 14.28 17.66
C GLY A 13 38.37 15.68 18.03
N THR A 14 39.57 15.82 18.45
CA THR A 14 40.13 17.03 19.05
C THR A 14 39.98 18.34 18.23
N ASP A 15 39.66 18.24 16.98
CA ASP A 15 39.61 19.38 16.06
C ASP A 15 38.19 19.97 15.83
N PHE A 16 37.19 19.45 16.54
CA PHE A 16 35.80 19.81 16.31
C PHE A 16 35.05 20.36 17.49
N THR A 17 34.29 21.39 17.25
CA THR A 17 33.40 22.07 18.20
C THR A 17 31.93 21.73 18.01
N GLY A 18 31.61 20.54 17.50
CA GLY A 18 30.24 20.09 17.52
C GLY A 18 29.41 20.24 16.23
N VAL A 19 29.91 20.87 15.22
CA VAL A 19 29.24 20.96 13.92
C VAL A 19 30.04 20.18 12.91
N TYR A 20 29.35 19.45 12.04
CA TYR A 20 30.07 18.77 10.99
C TYR A 20 30.95 19.74 10.24
N SER A 21 32.15 19.35 10.04
CA SER A 21 33.11 20.12 9.32
C SER A 21 33.23 19.56 7.91
N VAL A 22 33.22 20.48 7.01
CA VAL A 22 33.60 20.19 5.64
C VAL A 22 35.09 19.93 5.62
N GLY A 23 35.51 18.73 5.23
CA GLY A 23 36.91 18.41 5.06
C GLY A 23 37.54 17.59 6.18
N ALA A 24 36.76 16.96 7.03
CA ALA A 24 37.27 15.87 7.84
C ALA A 24 37.92 14.83 6.93
N THR A 25 39.06 14.35 7.36
CA THR A 25 39.89 13.41 6.61
C THR A 25 39.32 12.00 6.56
N THR A 26 38.25 11.75 7.30
CA THR A 26 37.56 10.46 7.34
C THR A 26 36.21 10.58 6.67
N ASN A 27 35.77 9.50 6.08
CA ASN A 27 34.48 9.41 5.37
C ASN A 27 33.29 9.80 6.20
N ASP A 28 33.39 9.64 7.51
CA ASP A 28 32.34 9.96 8.49
C ASP A 28 32.28 11.45 8.81
N GLY A 29 33.28 12.23 8.45
CA GLY A 29 33.35 13.66 8.77
C GLY A 29 32.22 14.51 8.21
N ASN A 30 31.49 13.98 7.24
CA ASN A 30 30.31 14.61 6.63
C ASN A 30 29.00 13.91 6.99
N THR A 31 29.03 12.91 7.88
CA THR A 31 27.85 12.18 8.28
C THR A 31 27.18 12.90 9.45
N ALA A 32 25.88 13.18 9.33
CA ALA A 32 25.10 13.76 10.41
C ALA A 32 25.09 12.83 11.63
N SER A 33 25.18 13.39 12.82
CA SER A 33 25.02 12.64 14.06
C SER A 33 23.59 12.10 14.20
N GLU A 34 23.45 10.85 14.63
CA GLU A 34 22.15 10.26 14.93
C GLU A 34 21.55 10.84 16.22
N ASP A 35 22.40 11.27 17.16
CA ASP A 35 21.98 11.68 18.50
C ASP A 35 21.97 13.20 18.71
N LEU A 36 22.70 13.97 17.91
CA LEU A 36 22.92 15.39 18.11
C LEU A 36 22.51 16.22 16.89
N PHE A 37 22.00 17.39 17.16
CA PHE A 37 21.99 18.50 16.22
C PHE A 37 22.64 19.73 16.85
N ALA A 38 22.90 20.78 16.10
CA ALA A 38 23.52 22.00 16.60
C ALA A 38 22.62 23.21 16.38
N VAL A 39 22.57 24.08 17.38
CA VAL A 39 21.99 25.42 17.25
C VAL A 39 23.10 26.42 17.01
N SER A 40 23.03 27.13 15.88
CA SER A 40 23.96 28.21 15.55
C SER A 40 23.51 29.52 16.20
N VAL A 41 24.43 30.18 16.85
CA VAL A 41 24.24 31.53 17.43
C VAL A 41 25.10 32.50 16.61
N SER A 42 24.46 33.44 15.90
CA SER A 42 25.16 34.45 15.09
C SER A 42 25.93 35.46 15.98
N PRO A 43 26.97 36.11 15.43
CA PRO A 43 27.68 37.21 16.13
C PRO A 43 26.71 38.28 16.65
N GLY A 44 27.02 38.87 17.77
CA GLY A 44 26.19 39.89 18.36
C GLY A 44 26.71 40.34 19.72
N LYS A 45 26.07 41.38 20.25
CA LYS A 45 26.41 41.98 21.54
C LYS A 45 25.22 41.87 22.50
N ALA A 46 25.46 41.48 23.72
CA ALA A 46 24.45 41.36 24.77
C ALA A 46 24.96 41.95 26.12
N TYR A 47 24.01 42.33 26.95
CA TYR A 47 24.30 42.80 28.32
C TYR A 47 23.58 41.88 29.31
N VAL A 48 24.35 41.10 30.02
CA VAL A 48 23.81 40.17 31.02
C VAL A 48 24.18 40.62 32.42
N ARG A 49 23.18 41.02 33.20
CA ARG A 49 23.41 41.55 34.57
C ARG A 49 24.43 42.67 34.67
N GLY A 50 24.54 43.52 33.64
CA GLY A 50 25.49 44.61 33.60
C GLY A 50 26.86 44.29 32.96
N TYR A 51 27.12 43.03 32.69
CA TYR A 51 28.32 42.63 31.96
C TYR A 51 28.06 42.68 30.45
N GLU A 52 28.94 43.35 29.72
CA GLU A 52 28.93 43.41 28.28
C GLU A 52 29.59 42.14 27.70
N ILE A 53 28.88 41.44 26.86
CA ILE A 53 29.36 40.22 26.20
C ILE A 53 29.29 40.45 24.71
N GLU A 54 30.40 40.34 24.03
CA GLU A 54 30.48 40.44 22.57
C GLU A 54 30.92 39.14 21.95
N GLN A 55 30.08 38.63 21.07
CA GLN A 55 30.36 37.43 20.29
C GLN A 55 30.78 37.82 18.87
N ILE A 56 32.02 37.57 18.51
CA ILE A 56 32.60 37.98 17.23
C ILE A 56 32.31 36.98 16.12
N ALA A 57 32.24 35.70 16.46
CA ALA A 57 32.05 34.59 15.49
C ALA A 57 30.76 33.80 15.77
N THR A 58 30.21 33.16 14.73
CA THR A 58 29.12 32.20 14.93
C THR A 58 29.55 31.08 15.85
N ARG A 59 28.78 30.80 16.87
CA ARG A 59 29.00 29.70 17.82
C ARG A 59 27.93 28.64 17.62
N LEU A 60 28.35 27.40 17.76
CA LEU A 60 27.50 26.23 17.54
C LEU A 60 27.36 25.49 18.88
N ILE A 61 26.15 25.12 19.23
CA ILE A 61 25.83 24.51 20.51
C ILE A 61 25.10 23.21 20.20
N ASP A 62 25.69 22.10 20.65
CA ASP A 62 25.08 20.77 20.47
C ASP A 62 23.85 20.63 21.35
N VAL A 63 22.85 20.01 20.80
CA VAL A 63 21.56 19.70 21.40
C VAL A 63 21.19 18.25 21.11
N ASN A 64 20.78 17.51 22.13
CA ASN A 64 20.36 16.14 21.97
C ASN A 64 19.06 16.03 21.20
N LYS A 65 19.00 15.15 20.21
CA LYS A 65 17.76 14.77 19.52
C LYS A 65 16.79 14.10 20.50
N ALA A 66 15.49 14.26 20.26
CA ALA A 66 14.47 13.64 21.09
C ALA A 66 14.37 12.14 20.77
N ARG A 67 14.87 11.30 21.66
CA ARG A 67 14.91 9.83 21.52
C ARG A 67 14.26 9.10 22.69
N GLU A 68 13.82 9.83 23.71
CA GLU A 68 13.13 9.23 24.85
C GLU A 68 11.76 8.70 24.43
N VAL A 69 11.36 7.59 25.03
CA VAL A 69 10.13 6.87 24.70
C VAL A 69 9.23 6.71 25.90
N GLN A 70 7.95 6.52 25.63
CA GLN A 70 6.97 6.12 26.61
C GLN A 70 6.25 4.86 26.12
N THR A 71 5.97 3.94 27.06
CA THR A 71 5.21 2.73 26.78
C THR A 71 3.72 2.99 27.00
N VAL A 72 2.91 2.51 26.06
CA VAL A 72 1.46 2.38 26.22
C VAL A 72 1.13 0.91 26.36
N ASN A 73 0.43 0.56 27.43
CA ASN A 73 -0.08 -0.78 27.65
C ASN A 73 -1.57 -0.82 27.30
N ALA A 74 -1.98 -1.88 26.60
CA ALA A 74 -3.35 -2.11 26.15
C ALA A 74 -3.96 -0.91 25.40
N GLY A 75 -3.17 -0.27 24.52
CA GLY A 75 -3.67 0.72 23.58
C GLY A 75 -4.71 0.07 22.65
N VAL A 76 -5.80 0.77 22.34
CA VAL A 76 -6.90 0.24 21.53
C VAL A 76 -6.85 0.85 20.15
N THR A 77 -6.80 0.00 19.12
CA THR A 77 -6.95 0.37 17.71
C THR A 77 -8.22 -0.27 17.17
N ASN A 78 -9.17 0.54 16.70
CA ASN A 78 -10.39 0.02 16.11
C ASN A 78 -10.13 -0.50 14.70
N LEU A 79 -10.56 -1.73 14.43
CA LEU A 79 -10.42 -2.40 13.15
C LEU A 79 -11.78 -2.40 12.44
N GLU A 80 -11.93 -1.50 11.48
CA GLU A 80 -13.13 -1.47 10.64
C GLU A 80 -12.76 -2.00 9.25
N VAL A 81 -13.31 -3.15 8.89
CA VAL A 81 -13.16 -3.71 7.55
C VAL A 81 -14.25 -3.11 6.68
N GLY A 82 -13.86 -2.22 5.78
CA GLY A 82 -14.78 -1.58 4.85
C GLY A 82 -15.19 -2.47 3.68
N ASN A 83 -16.02 -1.92 2.78
CA ASN A 83 -16.49 -2.58 1.56
C ASN A 83 -17.25 -3.88 1.84
N THR A 84 -18.40 -3.77 2.47
CA THR A 84 -19.34 -4.89 2.64
C THR A 84 -20.55 -4.74 1.74
N LEU A 85 -20.96 -5.84 1.11
CA LEU A 85 -22.23 -5.98 0.41
C LEU A 85 -23.18 -6.78 1.30
N ARG A 86 -24.42 -6.35 1.44
CA ARG A 86 -25.48 -7.15 2.06
C ARG A 86 -26.05 -8.10 1.03
N ILE A 87 -26.15 -9.36 1.39
CA ILE A 87 -26.55 -10.43 0.48
C ILE A 87 -27.54 -11.38 1.15
N THR A 88 -28.36 -12.02 0.34
CA THR A 88 -29.34 -13.04 0.74
C THR A 88 -29.29 -14.22 -0.24
N ASN A 89 -30.09 -15.26 0.00
CA ASN A 89 -30.11 -16.46 -0.85
C ASN A 89 -28.72 -17.04 -1.13
N VAL A 90 -27.89 -17.07 -0.11
CA VAL A 90 -26.49 -17.49 -0.24
C VAL A 90 -26.40 -18.99 -0.47
N PHE A 91 -25.70 -19.35 -1.53
CA PHE A 91 -25.31 -20.72 -1.84
C PHE A 91 -23.79 -20.82 -1.90
N GLY A 92 -23.23 -21.76 -1.16
CA GLY A 92 -21.77 -21.92 -1.04
C GLY A 92 -21.13 -20.86 -0.16
N SER A 93 -19.84 -20.71 -0.24
CA SER A 93 -19.04 -19.77 0.54
C SER A 93 -17.87 -19.25 -0.28
N PRO A 94 -17.57 -17.94 -0.27
CA PRO A 94 -16.38 -17.41 -0.95
C PRO A 94 -15.12 -17.96 -0.29
N ASP A 95 -14.11 -18.24 -1.10
CA ASP A 95 -12.82 -18.68 -0.60
C ASP A 95 -12.04 -17.51 -0.05
N ILE A 96 -11.68 -17.60 1.23
CA ILE A 96 -10.62 -16.83 1.85
C ILE A 96 -9.64 -17.83 2.42
N SER A 97 -8.36 -17.54 2.38
CA SER A 97 -7.41 -18.57 2.73
C SER A 97 -6.45 -18.16 3.81
N ASN A 98 -6.30 -19.09 4.72
CA ASN A 98 -5.09 -19.40 5.45
C ASN A 98 -4.81 -20.88 5.50
N ILE A 99 -5.45 -21.69 4.65
CA ILE A 99 -5.42 -23.15 4.83
C ILE A 99 -4.94 -23.81 3.58
N SER A 100 -4.03 -24.74 3.78
CA SER A 100 -3.28 -25.46 2.75
C SER A 100 -4.12 -26.24 1.73
N SER A 101 -5.39 -26.47 2.00
CA SER A 101 -6.29 -27.17 1.09
C SER A 101 -6.93 -26.26 0.03
N GLU A 102 -6.86 -24.96 0.20
CA GLU A 102 -7.38 -23.98 -0.75
C GLU A 102 -6.22 -23.38 -1.55
N THR A 103 -6.22 -23.60 -2.83
CA THR A 103 -5.09 -23.22 -3.70
C THR A 103 -5.15 -21.77 -4.15
N THR A 104 -6.31 -21.12 -4.08
CA THR A 104 -6.51 -19.75 -4.58
C THR A 104 -7.37 -18.96 -3.60
N PRO A 105 -6.77 -18.25 -2.64
CA PRO A 105 -7.49 -17.35 -1.75
C PRO A 105 -8.01 -16.11 -2.50
N TYR A 106 -9.04 -15.50 -1.94
CA TYR A 106 -9.67 -14.29 -2.50
C TYR A 106 -10.12 -14.47 -3.95
N ASN A 107 -10.91 -15.51 -4.19
CA ASN A 107 -11.45 -15.80 -5.50
C ASN A 107 -12.22 -14.64 -6.09
N GLN A 108 -12.13 -14.52 -7.40
CA GLN A 108 -12.92 -13.57 -8.16
C GLN A 108 -14.40 -13.98 -8.18
N ILE A 109 -15.27 -13.02 -7.94
CA ILE A 109 -16.73 -13.15 -8.00
C ILE A 109 -17.27 -12.18 -9.03
N GLY A 110 -18.10 -12.68 -9.95
CA GLY A 110 -18.79 -11.87 -10.95
C GLY A 110 -20.03 -11.19 -10.38
N LEU A 111 -20.28 -9.96 -10.82
CA LEU A 111 -21.47 -9.16 -10.55
C LEU A 111 -22.41 -9.22 -11.76
N PHE A 112 -23.68 -9.55 -11.55
CA PHE A 112 -24.67 -9.75 -12.61
C PHE A 112 -25.92 -8.87 -12.42
N THR A 113 -26.58 -8.50 -13.51
CA THR A 113 -27.76 -7.60 -13.50
C THR A 113 -29.04 -8.26 -13.02
N GLU A 114 -29.13 -9.57 -13.09
CA GLU A 114 -30.33 -10.32 -12.77
C GLU A 114 -30.03 -11.45 -11.80
N ALA A 115 -30.95 -11.69 -10.87
CA ALA A 115 -30.92 -12.83 -9.99
C ALA A 115 -31.62 -14.03 -10.63
N THR A 116 -31.14 -15.22 -10.33
CA THR A 116 -31.80 -16.50 -10.72
C THR A 116 -32.23 -17.26 -9.48
N SER A 117 -33.36 -17.94 -9.59
CA SER A 117 -33.85 -18.82 -8.54
C SER A 117 -33.08 -20.14 -8.43
N THR A 118 -32.25 -20.47 -9.42
CA THR A 118 -31.50 -21.72 -9.45
C THR A 118 -30.12 -21.50 -8.82
N ARG A 119 -29.86 -22.18 -7.72
CA ARG A 119 -28.56 -22.14 -7.03
C ARG A 119 -27.39 -22.51 -7.96
N GLY A 120 -26.31 -21.79 -7.84
CA GLY A 120 -25.11 -22.02 -8.62
C GLY A 120 -25.23 -21.70 -10.12
N SER A 121 -26.30 -21.05 -10.52
CA SER A 121 -26.54 -20.65 -11.90
C SER A 121 -26.76 -19.13 -11.97
N SER A 122 -26.12 -18.45 -12.91
CA SER A 122 -26.34 -17.04 -13.19
C SER A 122 -27.25 -16.86 -14.40
N SER A 123 -28.12 -15.87 -14.31
CA SER A 123 -28.79 -15.28 -15.44
C SER A 123 -28.42 -13.81 -15.54
N GLY A 124 -28.75 -13.20 -16.65
CA GLY A 124 -28.41 -11.81 -16.87
C GLY A 124 -26.95 -11.59 -17.29
N ARG A 125 -26.60 -10.35 -17.37
CA ARG A 125 -25.33 -9.89 -17.92
C ARG A 125 -24.33 -9.61 -16.80
N GLN A 126 -23.10 -10.08 -16.96
CA GLN A 126 -22.02 -9.71 -16.07
C GLN A 126 -21.64 -8.24 -16.30
N ILE A 127 -21.61 -7.46 -15.22
CA ILE A 127 -21.38 -6.02 -15.24
C ILE A 127 -20.14 -5.61 -14.46
N GLY A 128 -19.51 -6.56 -13.77
CA GLY A 128 -18.30 -6.30 -12.98
C GLY A 128 -17.77 -7.54 -12.31
N VAL A 129 -16.72 -7.36 -11.56
CA VAL A 129 -16.07 -8.38 -10.75
C VAL A 129 -15.65 -7.79 -9.40
N THR A 130 -15.57 -8.63 -8.39
CA THR A 130 -15.06 -8.31 -7.06
C THR A 130 -14.33 -9.51 -6.49
N ARG A 131 -13.64 -9.32 -5.35
CA ARG A 131 -13.03 -10.41 -4.58
C ARG A 131 -13.61 -10.44 -3.19
N ALA A 132 -13.86 -11.62 -2.65
CA ALA A 132 -14.37 -11.78 -1.31
C ALA A 132 -13.24 -12.08 -0.32
N ARG A 133 -13.34 -11.49 0.87
CA ARG A 133 -12.49 -11.82 2.01
C ARG A 133 -13.15 -12.83 2.93
N PHE A 134 -14.38 -12.54 3.38
CA PHE A 134 -15.17 -13.42 4.24
C PHE A 134 -16.65 -13.06 4.14
N ILE A 135 -17.47 -13.96 4.68
CA ILE A 135 -18.91 -13.78 4.85
C ILE A 135 -19.24 -13.93 6.33
N GLU A 136 -20.19 -13.12 6.82
CA GLU A 136 -20.73 -13.22 8.17
C GLU A 136 -22.26 -13.12 8.18
N PHE A 137 -22.89 -13.78 9.12
CA PHE A 137 -24.32 -13.68 9.35
C PHE A 137 -24.65 -12.33 10.00
N GLU A 138 -25.63 -11.61 9.48
CA GLU A 138 -26.08 -10.33 10.04
C GLU A 138 -27.39 -10.47 10.81
N GLN A 139 -28.42 -10.95 10.14
CA GLN A 139 -29.76 -11.06 10.72
C GLN A 139 -30.65 -12.05 9.97
N GLY A 140 -31.82 -12.36 10.52
CA GLY A 140 -32.81 -13.23 9.93
C GLY A 140 -32.89 -14.60 10.62
N GLN A 141 -33.47 -15.56 9.94
CA GLN A 141 -33.53 -16.93 10.47
C GLN A 141 -32.22 -17.66 10.29
N THR A 142 -31.82 -18.43 11.26
CA THR A 142 -30.64 -19.28 11.15
C THR A 142 -30.82 -20.31 10.03
N PRO A 143 -29.90 -20.40 9.07
CA PRO A 143 -30.04 -21.30 7.93
C PRO A 143 -30.00 -22.78 8.35
N GLY A 144 -30.91 -23.55 7.79
CA GLY A 144 -30.91 -25.02 7.91
C GLY A 144 -30.30 -25.69 6.67
N ALA A 145 -30.04 -26.99 6.75
CA ALA A 145 -29.38 -27.76 5.67
C ALA A 145 -30.09 -27.69 4.31
N THR A 146 -31.39 -27.55 4.30
CA THR A 146 -32.22 -27.61 3.08
C THR A 146 -33.03 -26.34 2.83
N SER A 147 -32.90 -25.36 3.71
CA SER A 147 -33.71 -24.13 3.60
C SER A 147 -33.17 -23.20 2.54
N SER A 148 -34.10 -22.56 1.84
CA SER A 148 -33.81 -21.33 1.14
C SER A 148 -33.45 -20.28 2.20
N ASN A 149 -32.28 -19.67 2.13
CA ASN A 149 -31.84 -18.62 3.04
C ASN A 149 -32.49 -17.27 2.72
N THR A 150 -33.74 -17.27 2.25
CA THR A 150 -34.45 -16.08 1.75
C THR A 150 -34.65 -15.01 2.79
N GLU A 151 -34.74 -15.40 4.06
CA GLU A 151 -34.93 -14.48 5.18
C GLU A 151 -33.64 -14.13 5.95
N SER A 152 -32.55 -14.78 5.59
CA SER A 152 -31.25 -14.54 6.24
C SER A 152 -30.43 -13.56 5.43
N VAL A 153 -29.90 -12.55 6.13
CA VAL A 153 -29.02 -11.53 5.55
C VAL A 153 -27.60 -11.76 6.05
N TYR A 154 -26.68 -11.70 5.11
CA TYR A 154 -25.25 -11.83 5.36
C TYR A 154 -24.53 -10.56 4.90
N LYS A 155 -23.42 -10.24 5.55
CA LYS A 155 -22.42 -9.29 5.09
C LYS A 155 -21.29 -10.02 4.40
N LEU A 156 -21.08 -9.70 3.13
CA LEU A 156 -19.93 -10.16 2.35
C LEU A 156 -18.89 -9.04 2.30
N SER A 157 -17.74 -9.26 2.92
CA SER A 157 -16.60 -8.32 2.82
C SER A 157 -15.93 -8.50 1.45
N VAL A 158 -15.87 -7.41 0.69
CA VAL A 158 -15.33 -7.40 -0.67
C VAL A 158 -14.21 -6.38 -0.82
N PHE A 159 -13.33 -6.61 -1.81
CA PHE A 159 -12.28 -5.68 -2.21
C PHE A 159 -11.96 -5.87 -3.69
N ASP A 160 -11.15 -4.98 -4.27
CA ASP A 160 -10.78 -4.99 -5.69
C ASP A 160 -12.03 -5.08 -6.59
N THR A 161 -13.07 -4.31 -6.24
CA THR A 161 -14.32 -4.26 -7.03
C THR A 161 -14.10 -3.42 -8.27
N GLN A 162 -14.42 -4.00 -9.42
CA GLN A 162 -14.26 -3.34 -10.73
C GLN A 162 -15.53 -3.48 -11.55
N MET A 163 -16.13 -2.36 -11.89
CA MET A 163 -17.27 -2.31 -12.79
C MET A 163 -16.79 -2.25 -14.24
N PHE A 164 -17.53 -2.90 -15.13
CA PHE A 164 -17.18 -2.96 -16.53
C PHE A 164 -17.64 -1.72 -17.29
N THR A 165 -16.80 -1.27 -18.21
CA THR A 165 -17.18 -0.36 -19.29
C THR A 165 -17.25 -1.18 -20.58
N LYS A 166 -18.30 -1.03 -21.35
CA LYS A 166 -18.45 -1.66 -22.65
C LYS A 166 -18.30 -0.63 -23.75
N LEU A 167 -17.52 -0.97 -24.73
CA LEU A 167 -17.47 -0.26 -25.99
C LEU A 167 -18.18 -1.08 -27.06
N THR A 168 -19.04 -0.46 -27.86
CA THR A 168 -19.55 -1.03 -29.08
C THR A 168 -18.78 -0.44 -30.25
N LEU A 169 -18.23 -1.29 -31.10
CA LEU A 169 -17.45 -0.89 -32.27
C LEU A 169 -18.28 -0.89 -33.53
N SER A 170 -17.84 -0.18 -34.55
CA SER A 170 -18.48 -0.09 -35.87
C SER A 170 -18.46 -1.41 -36.64
N GLY A 171 -17.75 -2.41 -36.17
CA GLY A 171 -17.68 -3.76 -36.70
C GLY A 171 -17.06 -4.71 -35.69
N THR A 172 -17.03 -6.00 -36.03
CA THR A 172 -16.38 -7.03 -35.18
C THR A 172 -14.88 -6.94 -35.34
N PRO A 173 -14.12 -6.70 -34.24
CA PRO A 173 -12.67 -6.68 -34.30
C PRO A 173 -12.10 -8.05 -34.66
N ASP A 174 -10.91 -8.03 -35.24
CA ASP A 174 -10.19 -9.27 -35.47
C ASP A 174 -9.92 -9.96 -34.13
N PRO A 175 -10.35 -11.19 -33.92
CA PRO A 175 -10.16 -11.90 -32.67
C PRO A 175 -8.68 -12.02 -32.24
N THR A 176 -7.76 -12.04 -33.18
CA THR A 176 -6.34 -12.14 -32.92
C THR A 176 -5.78 -10.86 -32.26
N LEU A 177 -6.42 -9.72 -32.51
CA LEU A 177 -6.00 -8.42 -31.98
C LEU A 177 -6.54 -8.14 -30.56
N ILE A 178 -7.66 -8.73 -30.17
CA ILE A 178 -8.31 -8.39 -28.89
C ILE A 178 -8.62 -9.61 -28.01
N VAL A 179 -9.12 -10.70 -28.55
CA VAL A 179 -9.74 -11.80 -27.79
C VAL A 179 -8.80 -12.98 -27.56
N ASN A 180 -7.96 -13.32 -28.53
CA ASN A 180 -7.12 -14.53 -28.50
C ASN A 180 -5.81 -14.35 -27.72
N HIS A 181 -5.51 -13.18 -27.21
CA HIS A 181 -4.35 -12.99 -26.37
C HIS A 181 -4.60 -13.54 -24.97
N SER A 182 -3.92 -14.64 -24.64
CA SER A 182 -3.96 -15.27 -23.32
C SER A 182 -3.50 -14.35 -22.18
N SER A 183 -2.83 -13.26 -22.51
CA SER A 183 -2.19 -12.34 -21.58
C SER A 183 -2.95 -11.03 -21.33
N GLY A 184 -4.13 -10.84 -21.93
CA GLY A 184 -4.88 -9.57 -21.86
C GLY A 184 -4.28 -8.50 -22.76
N VAL A 185 -5.10 -7.56 -23.18
CA VAL A 185 -4.71 -6.47 -24.08
C VAL A 185 -5.07 -5.15 -23.44
N GLN A 186 -4.14 -4.22 -23.42
CA GLN A 186 -4.47 -2.83 -23.13
C GLN A 186 -4.93 -2.16 -24.42
N ILE A 187 -6.03 -1.42 -24.34
CA ILE A 187 -6.46 -0.53 -25.41
C ILE A 187 -6.28 0.93 -25.01
N THR A 188 -6.07 1.75 -26.03
CA THR A 188 -5.94 3.20 -25.87
C THR A 188 -6.84 3.89 -26.90
N GLY A 189 -7.63 4.88 -26.47
CA GLY A 189 -8.37 5.76 -27.38
C GLY A 189 -7.39 6.65 -28.15
N ASN A 190 -7.48 6.61 -29.49
CA ASN A 190 -6.51 7.34 -30.33
C ASN A 190 -6.57 8.85 -30.15
N THR A 191 -7.74 9.40 -29.83
CA THR A 191 -7.96 10.85 -29.67
C THR A 191 -7.98 11.25 -28.21
N SER A 192 -8.67 10.51 -27.37
CA SER A 192 -8.83 10.81 -25.94
C SER A 192 -7.59 10.48 -25.12
N GLY A 193 -6.78 9.53 -25.55
CA GLY A 193 -5.69 8.97 -24.77
C GLY A 193 -6.13 8.12 -23.58
N ALA A 194 -7.45 7.88 -23.43
CA ALA A 194 -7.98 6.99 -22.42
C ALA A 194 -7.42 5.58 -22.58
N THR A 195 -7.16 4.89 -21.48
CA THR A 195 -6.61 3.54 -21.48
C THR A 195 -7.49 2.60 -20.67
N ALA A 196 -7.53 1.34 -21.05
CA ALA A 196 -8.25 0.30 -20.33
C ALA A 196 -7.71 -1.09 -20.70
N PHE A 197 -8.07 -2.10 -19.89
CA PHE A 197 -7.74 -3.49 -20.20
C PHE A 197 -8.98 -4.24 -20.70
N VAL A 198 -8.82 -5.02 -21.76
CA VAL A 198 -9.87 -5.88 -22.28
C VAL A 198 -10.11 -7.04 -21.31
N PHE A 199 -11.37 -7.21 -20.93
CA PHE A 199 -11.81 -8.36 -20.15
C PHE A 199 -12.35 -9.42 -21.13
N PRO A 200 -11.69 -10.58 -21.26
CA PRO A 200 -12.04 -11.55 -22.31
C PRO A 200 -13.48 -12.06 -22.22
N THR A 201 -13.95 -12.31 -21.00
CA THR A 201 -15.31 -12.78 -20.76
C THR A 201 -16.32 -11.67 -21.05
N GLY A 202 -17.21 -11.90 -22.00
CA GLY A 202 -18.22 -10.91 -22.42
C GLY A 202 -17.79 -10.02 -23.59
N THR A 203 -16.54 -10.09 -24.03
CA THR A 203 -16.08 -9.46 -25.28
C THR A 203 -16.50 -10.38 -26.44
N THR A 204 -17.52 -10.00 -27.17
CA THR A 204 -18.09 -10.81 -28.28
C THR A 204 -18.66 -9.92 -29.37
N GLY A 205 -18.54 -10.37 -30.65
CA GLY A 205 -19.07 -9.63 -31.80
C GLY A 205 -18.46 -8.21 -31.83
N THR A 206 -19.31 -7.19 -31.86
CA THR A 206 -18.91 -5.77 -31.86
C THR A 206 -18.64 -5.20 -30.48
N THR A 207 -18.86 -5.96 -29.43
CA THR A 207 -18.75 -5.49 -28.04
C THR A 207 -17.40 -5.86 -27.44
N VAL A 208 -16.71 -4.86 -26.87
CA VAL A 208 -15.46 -5.01 -26.10
C VAL A 208 -15.73 -4.62 -24.65
N VAL A 209 -15.48 -5.54 -23.72
CA VAL A 209 -15.64 -5.31 -22.28
C VAL A 209 -14.32 -4.88 -21.67
N LEU A 210 -14.36 -3.80 -20.91
CA LEU A 210 -13.19 -3.14 -20.34
C LEU A 210 -13.20 -3.11 -18.82
N THR A 211 -12.01 -3.20 -18.25
CA THR A 211 -11.71 -2.98 -16.83
C THR A 211 -10.61 -1.93 -16.66
N GLN A 212 -10.47 -1.39 -15.46
CA GLN A 212 -9.39 -0.45 -15.11
C GLN A 212 -9.31 0.74 -16.07
N VAL A 213 -10.44 1.33 -16.39
CA VAL A 213 -10.50 2.47 -17.30
C VAL A 213 -9.86 3.70 -16.65
N VAL A 214 -8.91 4.29 -17.33
CA VAL A 214 -8.25 5.55 -16.94
C VAL A 214 -8.50 6.56 -18.06
N GLY A 215 -9.07 7.71 -17.69
CA GLY A 215 -9.54 8.69 -18.66
C GLY A 215 -10.95 8.38 -19.16
N LYS A 216 -11.36 9.04 -20.25
CA LYS A 216 -12.70 8.91 -20.82
C LYS A 216 -12.61 8.71 -22.31
N PHE A 217 -13.11 7.57 -22.80
CA PHE A 217 -13.23 7.29 -24.22
C PHE A 217 -14.28 8.19 -24.89
N SER A 218 -14.11 8.44 -26.19
CA SER A 218 -15.01 9.29 -26.99
C SER A 218 -15.66 8.49 -28.13
N ILE A 219 -16.95 8.74 -28.38
CA ILE A 219 -17.64 8.15 -29.52
C ILE A 219 -17.03 8.68 -30.83
N GLY A 220 -16.83 7.80 -31.80
CA GLY A 220 -16.21 8.10 -33.07
C GLY A 220 -14.68 7.97 -33.12
N GLU A 221 -14.00 7.80 -31.97
CA GLU A 221 -12.56 7.56 -31.98
C GLU A 221 -12.22 6.11 -32.31
N LYS A 222 -11.03 5.90 -32.84
CA LYS A 222 -10.43 4.59 -33.04
C LYS A 222 -9.76 4.12 -31.75
N ILE A 223 -9.61 2.82 -31.59
CA ILE A 223 -8.84 2.24 -30.48
C ILE A 223 -7.56 1.59 -30.98
N ILE A 224 -6.52 1.69 -30.17
CA ILE A 224 -5.22 1.09 -30.43
C ILE A 224 -5.04 -0.05 -29.42
N ALA A 225 -4.77 -1.26 -29.93
CA ALA A 225 -4.45 -2.42 -29.10
C ALA A 225 -2.94 -2.52 -28.90
N SER A 226 -2.50 -2.82 -27.69
CA SER A 226 -1.07 -2.92 -27.34
C SER A 226 -0.35 -4.08 -28.02
N ASP A 227 -1.09 -5.13 -28.38
CA ASP A 227 -0.52 -6.35 -28.95
C ASP A 227 -0.66 -6.47 -30.46
N SER A 228 -1.18 -5.43 -31.12
CA SER A 228 -1.26 -5.52 -32.56
C SER A 228 0.15 -5.45 -33.19
N SER A 229 0.45 -6.41 -34.04
CA SER A 229 1.65 -6.40 -34.87
C SER A 229 1.55 -5.41 -36.05
N GLU A 230 0.39 -4.77 -36.18
CA GLU A 230 0.07 -3.81 -37.22
C GLU A 230 0.76 -2.47 -36.99
N THR A 231 1.09 -1.79 -38.06
CA THR A 231 1.73 -0.49 -38.01
C THR A 231 0.78 0.57 -37.43
N GLY A 232 0.97 0.90 -36.16
CA GLY A 232 0.14 1.86 -35.44
C GLY A 232 -0.88 1.25 -34.46
N GLY A 233 -1.05 -0.07 -34.45
CA GLY A 233 -1.83 -0.77 -33.45
C GLY A 233 -3.34 -0.51 -33.48
N ILE A 234 -3.87 0.12 -34.52
CA ILE A 234 -5.29 0.41 -34.64
C ILE A 234 -6.08 -0.91 -34.81
N VAL A 235 -7.14 -1.04 -34.03
CA VAL A 235 -7.99 -2.23 -34.08
C VAL A 235 -8.86 -2.21 -35.37
N GLU A 236 -8.66 -3.23 -36.17
CA GLU A 236 -9.31 -3.45 -37.45
C GLU A 236 -10.20 -4.70 -37.42
N ASN A 237 -11.04 -4.85 -38.43
CA ASN A 237 -11.73 -6.09 -38.67
C ASN A 237 -10.85 -7.03 -39.56
N THR A 238 -11.29 -8.25 -39.77
CA THR A 238 -10.61 -9.23 -40.64
C THR A 238 -10.43 -8.78 -42.09
N ALA A 239 -11.06 -7.70 -42.54
CA ALA A 239 -10.89 -7.08 -43.84
C ALA A 239 -9.99 -5.83 -43.81
N ASN A 240 -9.22 -5.66 -42.73
CA ASN A 240 -8.30 -4.53 -42.50
C ASN A 240 -8.99 -3.16 -42.57
N THR A 241 -10.20 -3.07 -42.01
CA THR A 241 -10.93 -1.82 -41.89
C THR A 241 -10.87 -1.33 -40.47
N ASP A 242 -10.40 -0.11 -40.25
CA ASP A 242 -10.36 0.56 -38.96
C ASP A 242 -11.71 0.60 -38.29
N LEU A 243 -11.76 0.25 -37.01
CA LEU A 243 -12.99 0.28 -36.21
C LEU A 243 -13.02 1.52 -35.32
N THR A 244 -14.23 2.09 -35.20
CA THR A 244 -14.49 3.23 -34.34
C THR A 244 -15.47 2.89 -33.22
N ILE A 245 -15.44 3.60 -32.13
CA ILE A 245 -16.39 3.46 -31.03
C ILE A 245 -17.72 4.07 -31.46
N THR A 246 -18.78 3.27 -31.46
CA THR A 246 -20.16 3.73 -31.82
C THR A 246 -21.00 4.00 -30.59
N ASP A 247 -20.72 3.30 -29.47
CA ASP A 247 -21.45 3.46 -28.23
C ASP A 247 -20.54 3.13 -27.00
N ILE A 248 -20.84 3.75 -25.86
CA ILE A 248 -20.13 3.55 -24.59
C ILE A 248 -21.15 3.34 -23.48
N GLU A 249 -21.12 2.16 -22.85
CA GLU A 249 -21.96 1.82 -21.73
C GLU A 249 -21.08 1.67 -20.47
N ILE A 250 -21.33 2.47 -19.44
CA ILE A 250 -20.63 2.40 -18.16
C ILE A 250 -21.56 1.74 -17.15
N ASN A 251 -21.23 0.51 -16.75
CA ASN A 251 -22.03 -0.22 -15.77
C ASN A 251 -21.76 0.31 -14.35
N GLN A 252 -22.80 0.34 -13.54
CA GLN A 252 -22.74 0.83 -12.16
C GLN A 252 -23.12 -0.28 -11.17
N LEU A 253 -22.57 -0.24 -9.98
CA LEU A 253 -22.83 -1.24 -8.95
C LEU A 253 -24.33 -1.35 -8.61
N ARG A 254 -25.09 -0.25 -8.67
CA ARG A 254 -26.53 -0.22 -8.42
C ARG A 254 -27.35 -1.12 -9.36
N GLU A 255 -26.78 -1.53 -10.50
CA GLU A 255 -27.41 -2.45 -11.44
C GLU A 255 -27.22 -3.91 -11.05
N ALA A 256 -26.29 -4.20 -10.14
CA ALA A 256 -26.02 -5.56 -9.70
C ALA A 256 -27.17 -6.14 -8.87
N ARG A 257 -27.53 -7.37 -9.16
CA ARG A 257 -28.60 -8.11 -8.47
C ARG A 257 -28.12 -9.45 -7.92
N GLN A 258 -27.08 -10.01 -8.48
CA GLN A 258 -26.54 -11.29 -8.09
C GLN A 258 -25.02 -11.31 -8.15
N LEU A 259 -24.44 -12.04 -7.22
CA LEU A 259 -23.03 -12.44 -7.22
C LEU A 259 -22.91 -13.90 -7.62
N GLN A 260 -21.89 -14.23 -8.40
CA GLN A 260 -21.57 -15.62 -8.70
C GLN A 260 -20.06 -15.81 -8.89
N GLY A 261 -19.54 -16.90 -8.32
CA GLY A 261 -18.13 -17.28 -8.43
C GLY A 261 -17.90 -18.76 -8.10
N GLY A 262 -16.64 -19.18 -8.21
CA GLY A 262 -16.24 -20.55 -7.91
C GLY A 262 -16.09 -21.45 -9.14
N SER A 263 -15.82 -22.73 -8.90
CA SER A 263 -15.69 -23.76 -9.91
C SER A 263 -16.98 -24.59 -10.04
N THR A 264 -17.05 -25.45 -11.03
CA THR A 264 -18.20 -26.34 -11.27
C THR A 264 -18.59 -27.25 -10.10
N THR A 265 -17.69 -27.43 -9.12
CA THR A 265 -17.92 -28.31 -7.95
C THR A 265 -18.16 -27.53 -6.65
N THR A 266 -17.81 -26.25 -6.61
CA THR A 266 -17.93 -25.40 -5.40
C THR A 266 -18.34 -24.00 -5.81
N ASN A 267 -19.51 -23.88 -6.42
CA ASN A 267 -20.04 -22.60 -6.81
C ASN A 267 -20.48 -21.77 -5.61
N PHE A 268 -20.19 -20.49 -5.68
CA PHE A 268 -20.77 -19.49 -4.80
C PHE A 268 -21.79 -18.68 -5.58
N SER A 269 -22.97 -18.47 -5.03
CA SER A 269 -23.92 -17.50 -5.55
C SER A 269 -24.72 -16.87 -4.39
N ALA A 270 -25.08 -15.61 -4.56
CA ALA A 270 -25.90 -14.87 -3.61
C ALA A 270 -26.64 -13.75 -4.33
N ASP A 271 -27.85 -13.47 -3.89
CA ASP A 271 -28.60 -12.32 -4.34
C ASP A 271 -28.16 -11.08 -3.53
N ILE A 272 -27.93 -9.97 -4.22
CA ILE A 272 -27.59 -8.72 -3.56
C ILE A 272 -28.88 -8.12 -2.99
N LEU A 273 -28.86 -7.85 -1.68
CA LEU A 273 -29.96 -7.18 -1.01
C LEU A 273 -29.93 -5.70 -1.38
N LEU A 274 -30.99 -5.27 -2.06
CA LEU A 274 -31.17 -3.88 -2.43
C LEU A 274 -31.51 -3.06 -1.19
N GLU A 275 -30.69 -2.07 -0.89
CA GLU A 275 -30.97 -1.17 0.22
C GLU A 275 -32.03 -0.14 -0.21
N PRO A 276 -33.01 0.15 0.63
CA PRO A 276 -33.91 1.25 0.38
C PRO A 276 -33.11 2.55 0.41
N VAL A 277 -33.27 3.35 -0.62
CA VAL A 277 -32.80 4.73 -0.62
C VAL A 277 -33.74 5.52 0.29
N ASP A 278 -33.20 6.39 1.13
CA ASP A 278 -33.99 7.31 1.92
C ASP A 278 -34.87 8.16 0.98
N ASP A 279 -36.19 8.00 1.09
CA ASP A 279 -37.13 8.68 0.21
C ASP A 279 -36.92 10.21 0.21
N ALA A 280 -36.62 10.77 1.37
CA ALA A 280 -36.29 12.18 1.49
C ALA A 280 -35.00 12.58 0.73
N ALA A 281 -34.01 11.70 0.73
CA ALA A 281 -32.78 11.90 -0.02
C ALA A 281 -32.96 11.72 -1.52
N VAL A 282 -33.77 10.75 -1.94
CA VAL A 282 -34.10 10.53 -3.36
C VAL A 282 -34.80 11.74 -3.95
N PHE A 283 -35.81 12.25 -3.26
CA PHE A 283 -36.58 13.40 -3.74
C PHE A 283 -35.75 14.68 -3.73
N ARG A 284 -34.94 14.88 -2.69
CA ARG A 284 -34.01 16.03 -2.61
C ARG A 284 -32.90 15.94 -3.65
N GLY A 285 -32.31 14.77 -3.81
CA GLY A 285 -31.25 14.53 -4.79
C GLY A 285 -31.70 14.63 -6.23
N GLY A 286 -32.95 14.29 -6.52
CA GLY A 286 -33.59 14.50 -7.79
C GLY A 286 -33.74 15.97 -8.17
N GLY A 287 -33.63 16.90 -7.22
CA GLY A 287 -33.73 18.36 -7.39
C GLY A 287 -35.04 18.83 -8.01
N ARG A 288 -36.05 17.94 -8.04
CA ARG A 288 -37.26 18.11 -8.82
C ARG A 288 -38.52 17.99 -8.04
N LEU A 289 -38.42 17.35 -6.91
CA LEU A 289 -39.55 17.04 -6.08
C LEU A 289 -39.51 17.97 -4.89
N ASP A 290 -40.39 18.94 -4.89
CA ASP A 290 -40.68 19.76 -3.75
C ASP A 290 -42.09 19.44 -3.25
N GLU A 291 -42.42 19.92 -2.08
CA GLU A 291 -43.72 19.67 -1.47
C GLU A 291 -44.94 20.12 -2.30
N SER A 292 -44.71 20.97 -3.28
CA SER A 292 -45.74 21.45 -4.20
C SER A 292 -45.79 20.66 -5.52
N ASP A 293 -44.85 19.75 -5.74
CA ASP A 293 -44.82 18.96 -6.99
C ASP A 293 -45.86 17.84 -6.94
N PRO A 294 -46.78 17.76 -7.92
CA PRO A 294 -47.77 16.68 -7.96
C PRO A 294 -47.15 15.26 -7.99
N ILE A 295 -45.94 15.12 -8.48
CA ILE A 295 -45.22 13.83 -8.51
C ILE A 295 -44.85 13.38 -7.11
N ASP A 296 -44.41 14.28 -6.24
CA ASP A 296 -44.13 13.96 -4.84
C ASP A 296 -45.34 13.39 -4.11
N ARG A 297 -46.51 14.03 -4.34
CA ARG A 297 -47.74 13.55 -3.76
C ARG A 297 -48.18 12.20 -4.32
N ILE A 298 -47.98 11.95 -5.59
CA ILE A 298 -48.29 10.66 -6.23
C ILE A 298 -47.41 9.56 -5.66
N ILE A 299 -46.15 9.84 -5.37
CA ILE A 299 -45.21 8.87 -4.82
C ILE A 299 -45.50 8.56 -3.36
N PHE A 300 -45.93 9.54 -2.57
CA PHE A 300 -46.31 9.38 -1.17
C PHE A 300 -47.78 8.97 -0.96
N GLU A 301 -48.63 9.31 -1.91
CA GLU A 301 -50.00 8.78 -1.86
C GLU A 301 -49.94 7.28 -2.16
N GLU A 302 -50.68 6.49 -1.40
CA GLU A 302 -50.94 5.07 -1.63
C GLU A 302 -51.62 4.85 -2.99
N GLY A 303 -51.03 5.41 -4.00
CA GLY A 303 -51.43 5.17 -5.37
C GLY A 303 -50.98 3.78 -5.80
N THR A 304 -51.73 3.20 -6.67
CA THR A 304 -51.37 1.94 -7.28
C THR A 304 -49.99 2.09 -7.88
N PRO A 305 -49.03 1.22 -7.54
CA PRO A 305 -47.64 1.29 -8.08
C PRO A 305 -47.58 1.36 -9.59
N ASP A 306 -48.58 0.85 -10.27
CA ASP A 306 -48.70 0.81 -11.74
C ASP A 306 -48.99 2.17 -12.38
N ALA A 307 -49.41 3.15 -11.58
CA ALA A 307 -49.63 4.51 -12.06
C ALA A 307 -48.44 5.42 -12.00
N LEU A 308 -47.36 4.96 -11.34
CA LEU A 308 -46.13 5.70 -11.12
C LEU A 308 -45.11 5.36 -12.20
N SER A 309 -45.25 6.03 -13.32
CA SER A 309 -44.15 6.17 -14.25
C SER A 309 -43.08 7.07 -13.62
N LEU A 310 -42.26 6.49 -12.76
CA LEU A 310 -41.16 7.25 -12.16
C LEU A 310 -40.19 7.69 -13.23
N PRO A 311 -39.78 8.96 -13.24
CA PRO A 311 -38.75 9.42 -14.15
C PRO A 311 -37.49 8.59 -14.00
N VAL A 312 -36.82 8.31 -15.10
CA VAL A 312 -35.51 7.64 -15.11
C VAL A 312 -34.58 8.42 -14.18
N GLY A 313 -34.15 7.85 -13.09
CA GLY A 313 -33.34 8.50 -12.06
C GLY A 313 -34.00 8.49 -10.67
N LEU A 314 -35.31 8.30 -10.58
CA LEU A 314 -35.99 8.00 -9.32
C LEU A 314 -36.25 6.50 -9.20
N GLU A 315 -35.90 5.76 -10.24
CA GLU A 315 -36.22 4.37 -10.32
C GLU A 315 -35.56 3.62 -9.24
N PRO A 316 -34.58 3.38 -8.82
CA PRO A 316 -34.46 2.50 -7.69
C PRO A 316 -34.52 3.28 -6.39
N GLN A 317 -35.64 3.28 -5.77
CA GLN A 317 -35.73 3.44 -4.34
C GLN A 317 -34.86 2.42 -3.58
N ARG A 318 -34.20 1.51 -4.31
CA ARG A 318 -33.35 0.48 -3.78
C ARG A 318 -32.16 0.30 -4.71
N GLU A 319 -30.98 0.28 -4.15
CA GLU A 319 -29.76 0.04 -4.87
C GLU A 319 -28.77 -0.82 -4.06
N PRO A 320 -28.03 -1.70 -4.70
CA PRO A 320 -26.89 -2.31 -4.03
C PRO A 320 -25.83 -1.23 -3.83
N LYS A 321 -25.27 -1.19 -2.64
CA LYS A 321 -24.14 -0.32 -2.33
C LYS A 321 -23.12 -1.03 -1.47
N ILE A 322 -21.89 -0.59 -1.60
CA ILE A 322 -20.83 -1.00 -0.70
C ILE A 322 -20.93 -0.14 0.55
N GLN A 323 -21.11 -0.79 1.69
CA GLN A 323 -21.12 -0.10 2.99
C GLN A 323 -19.69 0.22 3.44
N ASN A 324 -19.56 1.26 4.25
CA ASN A 324 -18.27 1.71 4.80
C ASN A 324 -17.21 2.03 3.74
N VAL A 325 -17.63 2.58 2.60
CA VAL A 325 -16.72 2.96 1.50
C VAL A 325 -15.64 3.92 1.98
N GLU A 326 -15.95 4.84 2.87
CA GLU A 326 -15.01 5.79 3.47
C GLU A 326 -13.90 5.10 4.28
N LYS A 327 -14.16 3.89 4.76
CA LYS A 327 -13.27 3.10 5.61
C LYS A 327 -12.76 1.82 4.92
N SER A 328 -12.72 1.85 3.60
CA SER A 328 -12.33 0.68 2.79
C SER A 328 -10.84 0.36 2.84
N ILE A 329 -10.09 0.99 3.73
CA ILE A 329 -8.65 0.85 3.83
C ILE A 329 -8.32 -0.17 4.91
N ALA A 330 -7.42 -1.10 4.61
CA ALA A 330 -6.95 -2.11 5.56
C ALA A 330 -5.71 -1.64 6.35
N ILE A 331 -5.58 -0.33 6.57
CA ILE A 331 -4.51 0.31 7.33
C ILE A 331 -5.14 1.09 8.48
N TYR A 332 -4.68 0.84 9.70
CA TYR A 332 -5.23 1.44 10.90
C TYR A 332 -4.16 2.19 11.68
N LYS A 333 -4.41 3.48 11.97
CA LYS A 333 -3.50 4.32 12.74
C LYS A 333 -3.45 3.87 14.20
N LEU A 334 -2.26 3.83 14.75
CA LEU A 334 -2.06 3.61 16.18
C LEU A 334 -2.49 4.86 16.98
N PRO A 335 -2.91 4.70 18.24
CA PRO A 335 -3.49 5.81 19.01
C PRO A 335 -2.49 6.88 19.44
N LYS A 336 -1.19 6.61 19.37
CA LYS A 336 -0.10 7.55 19.66
C LYS A 336 0.97 7.46 18.59
N GLU A 337 1.59 8.58 18.29
CA GLU A 337 2.65 8.73 17.28
C GLU A 337 3.70 9.76 17.71
N PRO A 338 4.93 9.66 17.23
CA PRO A 338 5.48 8.64 16.33
C PRO A 338 5.87 7.36 17.07
N VAL A 339 5.51 6.22 16.50
CA VAL A 339 5.72 4.90 17.10
C VAL A 339 7.17 4.45 16.91
N LYS A 340 7.78 3.90 17.97
CA LYS A 340 9.11 3.29 17.91
C LYS A 340 9.05 1.80 17.60
N THR A 341 8.20 1.06 18.30
CA THR A 341 8.06 -0.39 18.17
C THR A 341 6.75 -0.87 18.81
N LEU A 342 6.20 -1.97 18.30
CA LEU A 342 5.14 -2.74 18.93
C LEU A 342 5.69 -3.84 19.88
N LYS A 343 6.99 -3.85 20.11
CA LYS A 343 7.66 -4.74 21.03
C LYS A 343 8.10 -3.92 22.23
N THR A 344 7.58 -4.22 23.41
CA THR A 344 7.98 -3.55 24.65
C THR A 344 9.32 -4.10 25.18
N GLU A 345 9.96 -3.39 26.07
CA GLU A 345 11.22 -3.85 26.69
C GLU A 345 11.07 -5.21 27.39
N THR A 346 9.90 -5.48 27.96
CA THR A 346 9.58 -6.74 28.62
C THR A 346 9.32 -7.88 27.63
N ASN A 347 9.09 -7.58 26.36
CA ASN A 347 8.70 -8.52 25.33
C ASN A 347 9.52 -8.33 24.04
N SER A 348 10.82 -8.24 24.18
CA SER A 348 11.74 -8.04 23.06
C SER A 348 11.72 -9.23 22.09
N GLY A 349 11.17 -9.05 20.93
CA GLY A 349 11.11 -10.08 19.87
C GLY A 349 9.70 -10.53 19.50
N VAL A 350 8.74 -10.36 20.40
CA VAL A 350 7.31 -10.68 20.16
C VAL A 350 6.47 -9.43 20.47
N SER A 351 5.46 -9.16 19.66
CA SER A 351 4.50 -8.09 19.96
C SER A 351 3.50 -8.55 21.03
N ASP A 352 3.21 -7.67 22.00
CA ASP A 352 2.14 -7.87 23.00
C ASP A 352 0.77 -7.41 22.45
N SER A 353 0.54 -7.62 21.18
CA SER A 353 -0.70 -7.27 20.50
C SER A 353 -1.60 -8.48 20.33
N SER A 354 -2.89 -8.25 20.39
CA SER A 354 -3.90 -9.28 20.15
C SER A 354 -5.08 -8.74 19.36
N PHE A 355 -5.65 -9.56 18.50
CA PHE A 355 -6.86 -9.23 17.76
C PHE A 355 -7.67 -10.48 17.39
N ASN A 356 -8.94 -10.28 17.05
CA ASN A 356 -9.79 -11.32 16.51
C ASN A 356 -9.64 -11.35 14.99
N SER A 357 -9.34 -12.53 14.45
CA SER A 357 -9.19 -12.78 13.02
C SER A 357 -10.33 -13.66 12.50
N ARG A 358 -10.79 -13.30 11.29
CA ARG A 358 -11.73 -14.10 10.51
C ARG A 358 -10.95 -15.06 9.62
N ARG A 359 -11.12 -16.36 9.82
CA ARG A 359 -10.36 -17.39 9.10
C ARG A 359 -11.25 -18.50 8.55
N GLN A 360 -10.84 -19.04 7.41
CA GLN A 360 -11.47 -20.18 6.79
C GLN A 360 -10.79 -21.49 7.25
N PHE A 361 -11.61 -22.46 7.60
CA PHE A 361 -11.19 -23.82 7.92
C PHE A 361 -11.90 -24.81 7.00
N VAL A 362 -11.20 -25.85 6.57
CA VAL A 362 -11.78 -26.94 5.81
C VAL A 362 -11.48 -28.25 6.52
N ALA A 363 -12.52 -29.02 6.82
CA ALA A 363 -12.37 -30.30 7.49
C ALA A 363 -13.41 -31.31 6.98
N THR A 364 -13.15 -32.61 7.19
CA THR A 364 -14.04 -33.70 6.80
C THR A 364 -14.67 -34.29 8.03
N SER A 365 -15.99 -34.53 7.99
CA SER A 365 -16.73 -35.16 9.09
C SER A 365 -16.34 -36.61 9.28
N ASN A 366 -16.27 -37.04 10.53
CA ASN A 366 -16.07 -38.45 10.88
C ASN A 366 -17.38 -39.27 10.79
N ALA A 367 -17.33 -40.56 11.15
CA ALA A 367 -18.48 -41.46 11.10
C ALA A 367 -19.67 -40.99 12.00
N SER A 368 -19.45 -40.15 12.98
CA SER A 368 -20.48 -39.59 13.88
C SER A 368 -20.93 -38.21 13.46
N GLY A 369 -20.58 -37.75 12.26
CA GLY A 369 -20.94 -36.42 11.80
C GLY A 369 -20.23 -35.28 12.53
N VAL A 370 -19.05 -35.54 13.11
CA VAL A 370 -18.25 -34.54 13.83
C VAL A 370 -17.20 -33.95 12.91
N VAL A 371 -17.20 -32.64 12.77
CA VAL A 371 -16.18 -31.86 12.09
C VAL A 371 -15.27 -31.23 13.15
N THR A 372 -13.96 -31.47 13.06
CA THR A 372 -12.97 -30.95 14.01
C THR A 372 -12.10 -29.91 13.34
N LEU A 373 -11.97 -28.74 13.94
CA LEU A 373 -11.15 -27.62 13.51
C LEU A 373 -10.03 -27.41 14.52
N SER A 374 -8.85 -27.05 14.03
CA SER A 374 -7.71 -26.72 14.88
C SER A 374 -7.15 -25.35 14.51
N ALA A 375 -7.12 -24.44 15.46
CA ALA A 375 -6.44 -23.15 15.34
C ALA A 375 -4.93 -23.31 15.54
N GLY A 376 -4.17 -22.25 15.22
CA GLY A 376 -2.73 -22.24 15.41
C GLY A 376 -2.30 -22.20 16.88
N SER A 377 -1.00 -22.31 17.12
CA SER A 377 -0.45 -22.16 18.47
C SER A 377 -0.69 -20.73 18.99
N GLY A 378 -1.18 -20.60 20.21
CA GLY A 378 -1.51 -19.30 20.82
C GLY A 378 -2.84 -18.70 20.33
N GLU A 379 -3.65 -19.48 19.61
CA GLU A 379 -4.95 -19.05 19.11
C GLU A 379 -6.08 -19.83 19.78
N THR A 380 -7.22 -19.18 19.97
CA THR A 380 -8.41 -19.80 20.53
C THR A 380 -9.65 -19.39 19.76
N PHE A 381 -10.59 -20.31 19.57
CA PHE A 381 -11.89 -20.01 18.97
C PHE A 381 -12.72 -19.15 19.92
N VAL A 382 -13.37 -18.09 19.40
CA VAL A 382 -14.23 -17.22 20.21
C VAL A 382 -15.48 -17.94 20.71
N THR A 383 -16.14 -17.40 21.72
CA THR A 383 -17.45 -17.88 22.18
C THR A 383 -18.44 -17.84 21.02
N PHE A 384 -19.29 -18.87 20.92
CA PHE A 384 -20.21 -19.01 19.81
C PHE A 384 -21.17 -17.80 19.69
N ALA A 385 -21.19 -17.23 18.50
CA ALA A 385 -22.25 -16.34 18.02
C ALA A 385 -22.45 -16.63 16.52
N GLU A 386 -23.68 -16.57 16.01
CA GLU A 386 -23.98 -16.91 14.61
C GLU A 386 -23.11 -16.12 13.61
N LYS A 387 -22.85 -14.85 13.89
CA LYS A 387 -21.97 -14.02 13.06
C LYS A 387 -20.52 -14.51 13.00
N ASP A 388 -20.08 -15.29 13.98
CA ASP A 388 -18.70 -15.73 14.11
C ASP A 388 -18.43 -17.11 13.49
N TYR A 389 -19.46 -17.83 13.09
CA TYR A 389 -19.36 -19.21 12.56
C TYR A 389 -20.29 -19.41 11.39
N THR A 390 -19.80 -19.28 10.17
CA THR A 390 -20.56 -19.60 8.95
C THR A 390 -20.06 -20.92 8.36
N THR A 391 -20.95 -21.90 8.29
CA THR A 391 -20.60 -23.28 7.87
C THR A 391 -21.28 -23.63 6.55
N SER A 392 -20.54 -24.14 5.59
CA SER A 392 -21.08 -24.61 4.31
C SER A 392 -20.50 -25.96 3.91
N ILE A 393 -21.27 -26.76 3.20
CA ILE A 393 -20.88 -28.10 2.71
C ILE A 393 -20.22 -27.96 1.34
N ILE A 394 -18.97 -28.35 1.20
CA ILE A 394 -18.24 -28.42 -0.09
C ILE A 394 -18.62 -29.71 -0.84
N THR A 395 -18.58 -30.84 -0.11
CA THR A 395 -18.90 -32.16 -0.66
C THR A 395 -19.86 -32.86 0.31
N ALA A 396 -20.95 -33.37 -0.19
CA ALA A 396 -21.91 -34.12 0.62
C ALA A 396 -21.27 -35.38 1.23
N GLY A 397 -21.65 -35.67 2.51
CA GLY A 397 -21.35 -36.92 3.17
C GLY A 397 -22.51 -37.91 3.07
N THR A 398 -22.64 -38.77 4.06
CA THR A 398 -23.76 -39.71 4.15
C THR A 398 -25.02 -39.12 4.81
N GLY A 399 -24.95 -37.87 5.30
CA GLY A 399 -26.07 -37.16 5.87
C GLY A 399 -27.00 -36.55 4.81
N SER A 400 -27.97 -35.76 5.26
CA SER A 400 -28.97 -35.14 4.39
C SER A 400 -28.52 -33.84 3.69
N GLY A 401 -27.38 -33.27 4.10
CA GLY A 401 -26.89 -32.03 3.54
C GLY A 401 -26.29 -32.19 2.15
N ALA A 402 -26.59 -31.24 1.25
CA ALA A 402 -26.08 -31.21 -0.12
C ALA A 402 -24.88 -30.25 -0.24
N ALA A 403 -24.07 -30.43 -1.30
CA ALA A 403 -22.99 -29.50 -1.62
C ALA A 403 -23.53 -28.09 -1.84
N GLY A 404 -22.91 -27.09 -1.23
CA GLY A 404 -23.31 -25.68 -1.27
C GLY A 404 -24.28 -25.25 -0.17
N ASP A 405 -24.86 -26.20 0.60
CA ASP A 405 -25.77 -25.83 1.67
C ASP A 405 -25.06 -25.09 2.79
N LEU A 406 -25.72 -24.04 3.31
CA LEU A 406 -25.36 -23.40 4.56
C LEU A 406 -25.99 -24.13 5.71
N VAL A 407 -25.18 -24.43 6.75
CA VAL A 407 -25.62 -25.17 7.93
C VAL A 407 -25.45 -24.30 9.15
N SER A 408 -26.53 -24.17 9.95
CA SER A 408 -26.40 -23.52 11.25
C SER A 408 -25.48 -24.31 12.17
N ALA A 409 -24.56 -23.60 12.80
CA ALA A 409 -23.70 -24.13 13.84
C ALA A 409 -24.31 -24.00 15.25
N SER A 410 -25.47 -23.36 15.39
CA SER A 410 -26.16 -23.12 16.68
C SER A 410 -26.49 -24.40 17.40
N GLY A 411 -26.08 -24.49 18.66
CA GLY A 411 -26.28 -25.67 19.50
C GLY A 411 -25.45 -26.90 19.13
N LYS A 412 -24.57 -26.79 18.12
CA LYS A 412 -23.74 -27.89 17.58
C LYS A 412 -22.25 -27.71 17.84
N VAL A 413 -21.84 -26.56 18.36
CA VAL A 413 -20.45 -26.19 18.60
C VAL A 413 -20.03 -26.54 20.02
N SER A 414 -18.84 -27.11 20.15
CA SER A 414 -18.15 -27.30 21.43
C SER A 414 -16.64 -27.01 21.30
N GLY A 415 -15.99 -26.67 22.41
CA GLY A 415 -14.56 -26.33 22.42
C GLY A 415 -14.27 -24.84 22.17
N THR A 416 -15.24 -23.96 22.31
CA THR A 416 -14.98 -22.51 22.30
C THR A 416 -14.05 -22.12 23.45
N GLY A 417 -13.22 -21.09 23.26
CA GLY A 417 -12.20 -20.69 24.22
C GLY A 417 -10.94 -21.58 24.21
N THR A 418 -10.88 -22.57 23.32
CA THR A 418 -9.74 -23.47 23.18
C THR A 418 -9.19 -23.46 21.74
N GLN A 419 -8.05 -24.11 21.54
CA GLN A 419 -7.41 -24.25 20.22
C GLN A 419 -8.18 -25.21 19.29
N THR A 420 -9.00 -26.11 19.84
CA THR A 420 -9.74 -27.10 19.07
C THR A 420 -11.23 -26.91 19.21
N LEU A 421 -11.92 -26.77 18.07
CA LEU A 421 -13.37 -26.65 18.00
C LEU A 421 -13.96 -27.86 17.31
N THR A 422 -15.13 -28.34 17.78
CA THR A 422 -15.89 -29.35 17.06
C THR A 422 -17.30 -28.86 16.74
N ILE A 423 -17.78 -29.22 15.56
CA ILE A 423 -19.17 -29.02 15.13
C ILE A 423 -19.76 -30.38 14.87
N THR A 424 -20.84 -30.72 15.58
CA THR A 424 -21.44 -32.05 15.52
C THR A 424 -22.84 -32.01 14.93
N ASP A 425 -23.04 -32.63 13.79
CA ASP A 425 -24.35 -32.86 13.19
C ASP A 425 -24.37 -34.10 12.33
N ASN A 426 -24.75 -35.23 12.93
CA ASN A 426 -24.77 -36.53 12.23
C ASN A 426 -25.89 -36.56 11.17
N THR A 427 -26.99 -35.82 11.37
CA THR A 427 -28.12 -35.81 10.44
C THR A 427 -27.74 -35.10 9.14
N ILE A 428 -27.06 -33.98 9.24
CA ILE A 428 -26.74 -33.12 8.09
C ILE A 428 -25.42 -33.55 7.44
N PHE A 429 -24.37 -33.76 8.22
CA PHE A 429 -23.06 -34.10 7.67
C PHE A 429 -22.92 -35.60 7.38
N GLY A 430 -23.34 -36.47 8.32
CA GLY A 430 -23.04 -37.86 8.26
C GLY A 430 -21.51 -38.08 8.18
N SER A 431 -21.10 -39.25 7.64
CA SER A 431 -19.72 -39.58 7.42
C SER A 431 -19.20 -39.01 6.09
N GLY A 432 -18.00 -38.39 6.10
CA GLY A 432 -17.30 -38.01 4.88
C GLY A 432 -17.71 -36.68 4.26
N ALA A 433 -18.57 -35.87 4.90
CA ALA A 433 -18.88 -34.54 4.40
C ALA A 433 -17.65 -33.63 4.51
N LYS A 434 -17.23 -33.01 3.41
CA LYS A 434 -16.21 -31.97 3.42
C LYS A 434 -16.88 -30.62 3.67
N VAL A 435 -16.51 -29.98 4.76
CA VAL A 435 -17.18 -28.78 5.28
C VAL A 435 -16.18 -27.62 5.33
N LYS A 436 -16.61 -26.46 4.86
CA LYS A 436 -15.88 -25.19 4.96
C LYS A 436 -16.52 -24.36 6.08
N VAL A 437 -15.72 -23.91 7.00
CA VAL A 437 -16.17 -23.10 8.15
C VAL A 437 -15.39 -21.79 8.17
N MET A 438 -16.12 -20.69 8.10
CA MET A 438 -15.59 -19.37 8.40
C MET A 438 -15.75 -19.12 9.89
N ALA A 439 -14.65 -19.11 10.63
CA ALA A 439 -14.66 -18.98 12.08
C ALA A 439 -13.82 -17.80 12.55
N THR A 440 -14.21 -17.22 13.67
CA THR A 440 -13.42 -16.19 14.35
C THR A 440 -12.51 -16.85 15.39
N VAL A 441 -11.23 -16.49 15.34
CA VAL A 441 -10.23 -16.88 16.32
C VAL A 441 -9.60 -15.66 16.95
N THR A 442 -9.33 -15.71 18.25
CA THR A 442 -8.50 -14.73 18.95
C THR A 442 -7.05 -15.11 18.80
N LYS A 443 -6.24 -14.24 18.26
CA LYS A 443 -4.78 -14.37 18.19
C LYS A 443 -4.15 -13.49 19.26
N SER A 444 -3.18 -14.04 19.97
CA SER A 444 -2.37 -13.31 20.95
C SER A 444 -0.89 -13.44 20.60
N ALA A 445 -0.07 -12.53 21.06
CA ALA A 445 1.36 -12.49 20.77
C ALA A 445 1.66 -12.57 19.26
N VAL A 446 0.96 -11.75 18.48
CA VAL A 446 1.07 -11.71 17.02
C VAL A 446 2.43 -11.16 16.57
N ASN A 447 2.92 -11.64 15.44
CA ASN A 447 4.20 -11.23 14.89
C ASN A 447 4.02 -10.34 13.66
N PRO A 448 4.79 -9.23 13.55
CA PRO A 448 4.79 -8.43 12.36
C PRO A 448 5.38 -9.22 11.19
N ARG A 449 4.79 -9.05 10.00
CA ARG A 449 5.36 -9.54 8.75
C ARG A 449 6.62 -8.72 8.43
N LEU A 450 7.67 -9.39 8.02
CA LEU A 450 8.90 -8.71 7.63
C LEU A 450 8.75 -8.10 6.24
N LYS A 451 9.27 -6.89 6.09
CA LYS A 451 9.55 -6.20 4.82
C LYS A 451 11.06 -6.05 4.70
N THR A 452 11.71 -7.09 4.19
CA THR A 452 13.16 -7.06 4.02
C THR A 452 13.52 -6.21 2.81
N THR A 453 14.32 -5.18 3.03
CA THR A 453 14.77 -4.28 1.96
C THR A 453 15.72 -5.01 1.00
N GLN A 454 15.38 -5.07 -0.27
CA GLN A 454 16.19 -5.61 -1.34
C GLN A 454 16.65 -4.47 -2.24
N LEU A 455 17.95 -4.17 -2.19
CA LEU A 455 18.55 -3.03 -2.87
C LEU A 455 19.11 -3.41 -4.24
N MET A 456 19.03 -2.48 -5.19
CA MET A 456 19.68 -2.54 -6.51
C MET A 456 19.36 -3.82 -7.28
N LYS A 457 18.12 -4.27 -7.19
CA LYS A 457 17.63 -5.39 -7.99
C LYS A 457 17.59 -4.99 -9.46
N GLN A 458 17.85 -5.95 -10.33
CA GLN A 458 17.93 -5.74 -11.77
C GLN A 458 16.79 -6.46 -12.48
N LEU A 459 16.09 -5.75 -13.36
CA LEU A 459 15.06 -6.31 -14.25
C LEU A 459 15.45 -6.06 -15.69
N LYS A 460 15.47 -7.11 -16.50
CA LYS A 460 15.67 -7.07 -17.93
C LYS A 460 14.32 -7.05 -18.65
N VAL A 461 14.19 -6.15 -19.63
CA VAL A 461 13.01 -6.08 -20.50
C VAL A 461 13.47 -6.25 -21.93
N THR A 462 13.01 -7.30 -22.59
CA THR A 462 13.42 -7.70 -23.94
C THR A 462 12.43 -7.21 -25.00
N THR A 463 12.76 -7.38 -26.25
CA THR A 463 11.98 -6.91 -27.42
C THR A 463 11.38 -8.06 -28.21
N GLY A 464 10.91 -9.10 -27.55
CA GLY A 464 10.24 -10.21 -28.26
C GLY A 464 8.87 -9.80 -28.83
N THR A 465 8.58 -10.20 -30.04
CA THR A 465 7.28 -9.93 -30.69
C THR A 465 6.14 -10.74 -30.09
N THR A 466 6.46 -11.84 -29.40
CA THR A 466 5.52 -12.73 -28.73
C THR A 466 5.41 -12.46 -27.22
N ASP A 467 6.19 -11.49 -26.71
CA ASP A 467 6.18 -11.16 -25.29
C ASP A 467 4.83 -10.55 -24.87
N ALA A 468 4.40 -10.90 -23.68
CA ALA A 468 3.15 -10.40 -23.13
C ALA A 468 3.16 -8.86 -22.98
N PHE A 469 2.00 -8.25 -23.04
CA PHE A 469 1.86 -6.83 -22.71
C PHE A 469 2.45 -6.57 -21.30
N GLU A 470 3.13 -5.42 -21.11
CA GLU A 470 3.86 -4.99 -19.94
C GLU A 470 5.25 -5.59 -19.75
N THR A 471 5.66 -6.45 -20.62
CA THR A 471 7.00 -7.03 -20.61
C THR A 471 7.89 -6.51 -21.75
N ARG A 472 7.39 -5.53 -22.52
CA ARG A 472 8.09 -4.97 -23.71
C ARG A 472 8.49 -3.53 -23.46
N PRO A 473 9.65 -3.07 -23.99
CA PRO A 473 10.11 -1.68 -23.87
C PRO A 473 9.14 -0.65 -24.46
N THR A 474 8.41 -1.03 -25.50
CA THR A 474 7.47 -0.16 -26.22
C THR A 474 6.15 0.07 -25.47
N ASP A 475 5.83 -0.75 -24.48
CA ASP A 475 4.60 -0.63 -23.73
C ASP A 475 4.56 0.68 -22.94
N LYS A 476 3.35 1.22 -22.76
CA LYS A 476 3.15 2.43 -21.95
C LYS A 476 3.40 2.16 -20.46
N THR A 477 3.14 0.94 -20.07
CA THR A 477 3.31 0.46 -18.70
C THR A 477 4.15 -0.81 -18.73
N ILE A 478 5.15 -0.89 -17.86
CA ILE A 478 6.04 -2.05 -17.72
C ILE A 478 5.92 -2.60 -16.31
N SER A 479 5.72 -3.91 -16.18
CA SER A 479 5.59 -4.60 -14.91
C SER A 479 6.97 -4.88 -14.30
N PHE A 480 7.09 -4.73 -12.99
CA PHE A 480 8.24 -5.25 -12.24
C PHE A 480 8.11 -6.75 -11.91
N GLY A 481 6.91 -7.32 -12.07
CA GLY A 481 6.60 -8.67 -11.63
C GLY A 481 6.68 -8.88 -10.12
N ARG A 482 6.85 -7.81 -9.34
CA ARG A 482 6.95 -7.80 -7.88
C ARG A 482 6.11 -6.69 -7.28
N ALA A 483 5.56 -6.95 -6.12
CA ALA A 483 4.85 -5.95 -5.33
C ALA A 483 5.84 -5.06 -4.54
N ASP A 484 5.35 -3.91 -4.11
CA ASP A 484 6.00 -3.01 -3.12
C ASP A 484 7.40 -2.54 -3.52
N VAL A 485 7.59 -2.17 -4.79
CA VAL A 485 8.79 -1.46 -5.25
C VAL A 485 8.73 -0.02 -4.78
N PHE A 486 9.64 0.37 -3.89
CA PHE A 486 9.60 1.70 -3.27
C PHE A 486 10.54 2.73 -3.91
N ARG A 487 11.52 2.27 -4.71
CA ARG A 487 12.48 3.18 -5.35
C ARG A 487 12.90 2.69 -6.74
N LEU A 488 12.82 3.60 -7.70
CA LEU A 488 13.42 3.45 -9.02
C LEU A 488 14.78 4.15 -9.02
N ASN A 489 15.86 3.40 -9.25
CA ASN A 489 17.22 3.95 -9.28
C ASN A 489 17.65 4.40 -10.68
N ALA A 490 17.51 3.54 -11.69
CA ALA A 490 17.85 3.87 -13.07
C ALA A 490 17.11 2.98 -14.08
N ILE A 491 16.95 3.50 -15.30
CA ILE A 491 16.52 2.75 -16.47
C ILE A 491 17.56 3.02 -17.56
N PHE A 492 18.17 1.96 -18.07
CA PHE A 492 19.13 1.98 -19.17
C PHE A 492 18.48 1.41 -20.43
N ASP A 493 18.61 2.12 -21.56
CA ASP A 493 18.15 1.69 -22.90
C ASP A 493 19.37 1.38 -23.76
N SER A 494 19.47 0.16 -24.30
CA SER A 494 20.53 -0.23 -25.22
C SER A 494 20.46 0.47 -26.57
N GLU A 495 19.32 1.09 -26.91
CA GLU A 495 19.01 1.63 -28.25
C GLU A 495 19.09 0.57 -29.38
N ASP A 496 19.20 -0.71 -29.02
CA ASP A 496 19.34 -1.87 -29.93
C ASP A 496 18.38 -2.99 -29.44
N THR A 497 17.66 -3.57 -30.39
CA THR A 497 16.69 -4.63 -30.11
C THR A 497 17.32 -6.00 -29.86
N SER A 498 18.60 -6.18 -30.24
CA SER A 498 19.33 -7.46 -30.13
C SER A 498 20.30 -7.49 -28.95
N THR A 499 20.79 -6.32 -28.51
CA THR A 499 21.82 -6.19 -27.49
C THR A 499 21.18 -5.78 -26.14
N ASP A 500 21.58 -6.44 -25.06
CA ASP A 500 21.10 -6.11 -23.73
C ASP A 500 21.67 -4.78 -23.23
N ALA A 501 20.84 -4.00 -22.52
CA ALA A 501 21.28 -2.79 -21.86
C ALA A 501 22.20 -3.11 -20.68
N THR A 502 23.20 -2.25 -20.46
CA THR A 502 24.20 -2.41 -19.39
C THR A 502 24.30 -1.18 -18.52
N ALA A 503 24.56 -1.39 -17.23
CA ALA A 503 24.95 -0.32 -16.32
C ALA A 503 26.44 0.04 -16.52
N PRO A 504 26.86 1.27 -16.19
CA PRO A 504 28.28 1.65 -16.22
C PRO A 504 29.06 0.83 -15.19
N THR A 505 30.36 0.61 -15.49
CA THR A 505 31.25 -0.19 -14.64
C THR A 505 32.56 0.50 -14.29
N LEU A 506 33.08 0.18 -13.11
CA LEU A 506 34.42 0.56 -12.66
C LEU A 506 35.24 -0.71 -12.41
N THR A 507 36.31 -0.91 -13.19
CA THR A 507 37.33 -1.91 -12.88
C THR A 507 38.25 -1.32 -11.84
N ILE A 508 38.39 -2.00 -10.72
CA ILE A 508 39.11 -1.51 -9.54
C ILE A 508 40.25 -2.43 -9.14
N SER A 509 41.27 -1.83 -8.56
CA SER A 509 42.44 -2.49 -7.95
C SER A 509 42.70 -1.92 -6.56
N ALA A 510 43.65 -2.54 -5.85
CA ALA A 510 44.07 -2.12 -4.51
C ALA A 510 42.87 -1.92 -3.52
N ALA A 511 41.88 -2.80 -3.60
CA ALA A 511 40.72 -2.71 -2.74
C ALA A 511 41.09 -3.01 -1.25
N THR A 512 40.61 -2.14 -0.37
CA THR A 512 40.71 -2.30 1.09
C THR A 512 39.31 -2.33 1.68
N GLY A 513 38.97 -3.39 2.40
CA GLY A 513 37.59 -3.60 2.85
C GLY A 513 36.70 -4.24 1.78
N VAL A 514 35.42 -4.38 2.09
CA VAL A 514 34.41 -4.98 1.20
C VAL A 514 33.29 -3.96 1.01
N PHE A 515 33.04 -3.63 -0.24
CA PHE A 515 31.94 -2.74 -0.62
C PHE A 515 30.58 -3.41 -0.36
N GLU A 516 29.58 -2.61 -0.05
CA GLU A 516 28.22 -3.07 0.16
C GLU A 516 27.29 -2.72 -1.02
N ARG A 517 26.35 -3.62 -1.31
CA ARG A 517 25.36 -3.37 -2.35
C ARG A 517 24.43 -2.24 -1.93
N GLY A 518 24.17 -1.31 -2.85
CA GLY A 518 23.29 -0.17 -2.61
C GLY A 518 23.95 0.97 -1.84
N GLU A 519 25.17 0.81 -1.34
CA GLU A 519 25.89 1.91 -0.72
C GLU A 519 26.30 2.98 -1.71
N ARG A 520 26.46 4.17 -1.21
CA ARG A 520 27.00 5.29 -1.99
C ARG A 520 28.52 5.23 -1.98
N ILE A 521 29.13 5.29 -3.17
CA ILE A 521 30.55 5.51 -3.36
C ILE A 521 30.81 6.95 -3.77
N THR A 522 31.97 7.49 -3.35
CA THR A 522 32.39 8.85 -3.70
C THR A 522 33.78 8.82 -4.26
N GLY A 523 34.01 9.52 -5.40
CA GLY A 523 35.30 9.72 -6.02
C GLY A 523 36.12 10.79 -5.28
N GLY A 524 37.35 10.45 -4.92
CA GLY A 524 38.23 11.33 -4.11
C GLY A 524 38.69 12.57 -4.86
N THR A 525 38.79 12.52 -6.19
CA THR A 525 39.25 13.63 -7.03
C THR A 525 38.10 14.31 -7.75
N SER A 526 37.23 13.53 -8.38
CA SER A 526 36.08 14.02 -9.13
C SER A 526 34.94 14.54 -8.25
N GLY A 527 34.84 14.03 -7.03
CA GLY A 527 33.66 14.22 -6.18
C GLY A 527 32.39 13.53 -6.71
N ALA A 528 32.54 12.69 -7.74
CA ALA A 528 31.44 11.91 -8.31
C ALA A 528 30.82 11.01 -7.25
N LYS A 529 29.50 10.81 -7.35
CA LYS A 529 28.75 9.95 -6.44
C LYS A 529 28.00 8.89 -7.23
N GLY A 530 28.10 7.63 -6.81
CA GLY A 530 27.38 6.52 -7.42
C GLY A 530 26.79 5.61 -6.34
N ARG A 531 25.76 4.84 -6.70
CA ARG A 531 25.22 3.74 -5.88
C ARG A 531 25.64 2.42 -6.51
N LEU A 532 26.18 1.52 -5.70
CA LEU A 532 26.70 0.24 -6.18
C LEU A 532 25.57 -0.77 -6.45
N ILE A 533 25.63 -1.38 -7.64
CA ILE A 533 24.80 -2.53 -8.02
C ILE A 533 25.50 -3.82 -7.62
N THR A 534 26.81 -3.92 -7.92
CA THR A 534 27.65 -5.10 -7.59
C THR A 534 28.76 -4.70 -6.62
N THR A 535 29.28 -5.68 -5.88
CA THR A 535 30.32 -5.47 -4.84
C THR A 535 31.69 -6.00 -5.24
N ALA A 536 31.80 -6.70 -6.37
CA ALA A 536 33.03 -7.24 -6.92
C ALA A 536 33.40 -6.52 -8.23
N SER A 537 34.72 -6.43 -8.51
CA SER A 537 35.23 -5.84 -9.74
C SER A 537 34.86 -6.69 -10.97
N PRO A 538 34.34 -6.08 -12.06
CA PRO A 538 34.05 -4.66 -12.22
C PRO A 538 32.78 -4.25 -11.43
N LEU A 539 32.88 -3.17 -10.69
CA LEU A 539 31.76 -2.62 -9.94
C LEU A 539 30.74 -1.99 -10.89
N GLN A 540 29.51 -2.51 -10.92
CA GLN A 540 28.40 -1.84 -11.60
C GLN A 540 27.81 -0.78 -10.67
N TYR A 541 27.42 0.36 -11.23
CA TYR A 541 26.88 1.46 -10.44
C TYR A 541 25.80 2.26 -11.17
N VAL A 542 25.06 3.05 -10.40
CA VAL A 542 24.15 4.11 -10.89
C VAL A 542 24.73 5.44 -10.44
N LEU A 543 24.97 6.36 -11.38
CA LEU A 543 25.45 7.70 -11.07
C LEU A 543 24.36 8.50 -10.33
N ILE A 544 24.73 9.10 -9.18
CA ILE A 544 23.83 9.95 -8.41
C ILE A 544 24.04 11.41 -8.79
N GLY A 545 23.00 12.05 -9.31
CA GLY A 545 23.00 13.47 -9.61
C GLY A 545 22.08 13.80 -10.78
N GLY A 546 21.90 15.09 -11.02
CA GLY A 546 21.10 15.61 -12.13
C GLY A 546 21.96 15.97 -13.34
N PHE A 547 21.39 16.77 -14.25
CA PHE A 547 22.11 17.28 -15.43
C PHE A 547 23.40 18.02 -15.02
N GLY A 548 24.52 17.68 -15.64
CA GLY A 548 25.84 18.25 -15.34
C GLY A 548 26.59 17.61 -14.17
N THR A 549 26.13 16.45 -13.68
CA THR A 549 26.85 15.68 -12.65
C THR A 549 28.23 15.23 -13.20
N THR A 550 29.27 15.41 -12.37
CA THR A 550 30.61 14.92 -12.69
C THR A 550 30.66 13.40 -12.59
N ASP A 551 31.23 12.72 -13.58
CA ASP A 551 31.45 11.28 -13.53
C ASP A 551 32.80 10.97 -12.85
N PHE A 552 33.01 9.69 -12.52
CA PHE A 552 34.26 9.21 -11.95
C PHE A 552 35.43 9.40 -12.95
N THR A 553 36.64 9.56 -12.40
CA THR A 553 37.87 9.68 -13.19
C THR A 553 38.78 8.47 -13.02
N ALA A 554 39.43 8.04 -14.11
CA ALA A 554 40.39 6.94 -14.03
C ALA A 554 41.57 7.29 -13.12
N GLY A 555 42.06 6.35 -12.36
CA GLY A 555 43.14 6.52 -11.40
C GLY A 555 42.75 7.12 -10.06
N GLU A 556 41.51 7.57 -9.87
CA GLU A 556 41.08 8.09 -8.55
C GLU A 556 40.76 6.98 -7.56
N THR A 557 40.84 7.31 -6.29
CA THR A 557 40.38 6.43 -5.21
C THR A 557 38.92 6.67 -4.95
N ILE A 558 38.12 5.61 -4.98
CA ILE A 558 36.70 5.62 -4.55
C ILE A 558 36.61 5.14 -3.12
N THR A 559 35.61 5.67 -2.42
CA THR A 559 35.34 5.29 -1.03
C THR A 559 33.86 4.95 -0.84
N GLY A 560 33.57 3.80 -0.23
CA GLY A 560 32.23 3.41 0.21
C GLY A 560 31.85 4.20 1.44
N VAL A 561 30.69 4.85 1.41
CA VAL A 561 30.26 5.75 2.51
C VAL A 561 29.84 4.97 3.75
N HIS A 562 29.31 3.78 3.57
CA HIS A 562 28.84 2.95 4.68
C HIS A 562 29.89 1.93 5.11
N SER A 563 30.48 1.21 4.19
CA SER A 563 31.48 0.19 4.45
C SER A 563 32.86 0.74 4.86
N GLY A 564 33.14 2.00 4.49
CA GLY A 564 34.51 2.56 4.60
C GLY A 564 35.51 1.90 3.65
N ALA A 565 35.07 1.01 2.78
CA ALA A 565 35.92 0.35 1.80
C ALA A 565 36.50 1.35 0.79
N THR A 566 37.74 1.17 0.40
CA THR A 566 38.39 2.01 -0.60
C THR A 566 38.96 1.16 -1.74
N ALA A 567 39.04 1.72 -2.95
CA ALA A 567 39.70 1.09 -4.10
C ALA A 567 40.12 2.15 -5.10
N THR A 568 41.10 1.81 -5.93
CA THR A 568 41.56 2.70 -7.01
C THR A 568 40.94 2.24 -8.33
N ILE A 569 40.38 3.19 -9.10
CA ILE A 569 39.87 2.91 -10.45
C ILE A 569 41.08 2.73 -11.38
N ASP A 570 41.12 1.65 -12.13
CA ASP A 570 42.21 1.38 -13.08
C ASP A 570 42.25 2.44 -14.18
N THR A 571 43.42 2.64 -14.83
CA THR A 571 43.64 3.67 -15.86
C THR A 571 42.65 3.58 -17.02
N ASN A 572 42.20 2.38 -17.40
CA ASN A 572 41.16 2.13 -18.40
C ASN A 572 39.96 1.43 -17.76
N GLY A 573 39.73 1.70 -16.47
CA GLY A 573 38.74 0.96 -15.64
C GLY A 573 37.31 1.45 -15.79
N ILE A 574 37.05 2.51 -16.53
CA ILE A 574 35.69 3.08 -16.65
C ILE A 574 35.08 2.61 -17.96
N THR A 575 33.93 1.94 -17.86
CA THR A 575 33.13 1.58 -19.03
C THR A 575 31.77 2.26 -18.93
N ALA A 576 31.42 3.00 -19.97
CA ALA A 576 30.12 3.67 -20.04
C ALA A 576 28.97 2.64 -20.10
N GLY A 577 27.90 2.92 -19.45
CA GLY A 577 26.66 2.15 -19.57
C GLY A 577 25.83 2.58 -20.77
N SER A 578 24.73 1.89 -20.98
CA SER A 578 23.68 2.25 -21.94
C SER A 578 23.05 3.60 -21.59
N LYS A 579 22.24 4.14 -22.50
CA LYS A 579 21.59 5.44 -22.35
C LYS A 579 20.62 5.45 -21.18
N VAL A 580 20.73 6.44 -20.30
CA VAL A 580 19.83 6.62 -19.15
C VAL A 580 18.55 7.32 -19.58
N ILE A 581 17.40 6.68 -19.33
CA ILE A 581 16.06 7.18 -19.67
C ILE A 581 15.11 7.25 -18.46
N THR A 582 15.63 7.22 -17.24
CA THR A 582 14.85 7.18 -15.99
C THR A 582 13.82 8.31 -15.90
N SER A 583 14.16 9.52 -16.37
CA SER A 583 13.27 10.69 -16.33
C SER A 583 11.99 10.54 -17.16
N SER A 584 11.99 9.60 -18.12
CA SER A 584 10.84 9.35 -19.01
C SER A 584 9.72 8.54 -18.37
N PHE A 585 9.97 8.03 -17.15
CA PHE A 585 9.03 7.14 -16.46
C PHE A 585 8.65 7.66 -15.08
N THR A 586 7.51 7.17 -14.57
CA THR A 586 7.07 7.31 -13.17
C THR A 586 6.88 5.92 -12.58
N LEU A 587 7.24 5.79 -11.31
CA LEU A 587 7.03 4.56 -10.54
C LEU A 587 5.61 4.56 -9.96
N ASP A 588 4.88 3.48 -10.18
CA ASP A 588 3.72 3.07 -9.38
C ASP A 588 4.18 1.94 -8.45
N THR A 589 4.17 2.20 -7.16
CA THR A 589 4.65 1.26 -6.14
C THR A 589 3.81 0.01 -5.98
N GLY A 590 2.64 -0.05 -6.63
CA GLY A 590 1.70 -1.15 -6.50
C GLY A 590 0.85 -1.10 -5.23
N GLN A 591 1.06 -0.15 -4.33
CA GLN A 591 0.22 -0.02 -3.14
C GLN A 591 -1.19 0.43 -3.52
N ARG A 592 -2.21 -0.28 -2.99
CA ARG A 592 -3.63 0.02 -3.13
C ARG A 592 -4.26 0.14 -1.75
N ASP A 593 -5.47 0.66 -1.66
CA ASP A 593 -6.16 0.88 -0.38
C ASP A 593 -6.33 -0.42 0.43
N THR A 594 -6.55 -1.54 -0.26
CA THR A 594 -6.93 -2.81 0.36
C THR A 594 -5.97 -3.98 0.10
N TYR A 595 -4.94 -3.79 -0.73
CA TYR A 595 -3.94 -4.82 -1.05
C TYR A 595 -2.67 -4.22 -1.68
N TYR A 596 -1.60 -5.01 -1.75
CA TYR A 596 -0.39 -4.71 -2.51
C TYR A 596 -0.47 -5.39 -3.87
N ASP A 597 -0.58 -4.60 -4.93
CA ASP A 597 -0.54 -5.04 -6.33
C ASP A 597 0.90 -5.12 -6.84
N ILE A 598 1.08 -5.72 -8.02
CA ILE A 598 2.37 -5.68 -8.72
C ILE A 598 2.71 -4.24 -9.09
N SER A 599 3.93 -3.84 -8.80
CA SER A 599 4.47 -2.50 -9.09
C SER A 599 4.72 -2.31 -10.59
N ARG A 600 4.64 -1.06 -11.06
CA ARG A 600 4.65 -0.72 -12.48
C ARG A 600 5.48 0.51 -12.77
N LEU A 601 6.06 0.55 -13.96
CA LEU A 601 6.60 1.75 -14.56
C LEU A 601 5.62 2.29 -15.59
N ASN A 602 5.23 3.55 -15.44
CA ASN A 602 4.38 4.24 -16.39
C ASN A 602 5.20 5.25 -17.19
N ARG A 603 5.23 5.12 -18.53
CA ARG A 603 5.87 6.10 -19.39
C ARG A 603 5.08 7.41 -19.36
N LYS A 604 5.78 8.50 -19.07
CA LYS A 604 5.16 9.84 -19.01
C LYS A 604 4.63 10.25 -20.37
N PRO A 605 3.49 10.98 -20.41
CA PRO A 605 2.96 11.55 -21.64
C PRO A 605 4.00 12.44 -22.36
N GLY A 606 4.06 12.34 -23.67
CA GLY A 606 5.00 13.12 -24.51
C GLY A 606 6.40 12.53 -24.67
N PHE A 607 6.74 11.47 -23.94
CA PHE A 607 8.01 10.78 -24.14
C PHE A 607 7.87 9.64 -25.16
N ALA A 608 8.85 9.55 -26.06
CA ALA A 608 8.92 8.46 -27.04
C ALA A 608 9.11 7.09 -26.37
N ALA A 609 8.65 6.04 -27.03
CA ALA A 609 8.97 4.68 -26.61
C ALA A 609 10.48 4.41 -26.69
N PRO A 610 11.05 3.64 -25.77
CA PRO A 610 12.44 3.16 -25.87
C PRO A 610 12.66 2.40 -27.17
N ARG A 611 13.89 2.45 -27.69
CA ARG A 611 14.24 1.83 -28.96
C ARG A 611 14.83 0.44 -28.82
N GLY A 612 15.43 0.15 -27.65
CA GLY A 612 16.16 -1.09 -27.42
C GLY A 612 15.64 -1.86 -26.21
N ARG A 613 16.41 -2.85 -25.83
CA ARG A 613 16.18 -3.60 -24.59
C ARG A 613 16.48 -2.73 -23.38
N LEU A 614 15.78 -2.94 -22.27
CA LEU A 614 15.95 -2.15 -21.06
C LEU A 614 16.59 -2.97 -19.94
N LEU A 615 17.39 -2.28 -19.13
CA LEU A 615 17.82 -2.74 -17.82
C LEU A 615 17.31 -1.74 -16.78
N ILE A 616 16.46 -2.22 -15.85
CA ILE A 616 15.81 -1.41 -14.84
C ILE A 616 16.42 -1.76 -13.49
N ILE A 617 16.91 -0.76 -12.76
CA ILE A 617 17.51 -0.91 -11.43
C ILE A 617 16.54 -0.32 -10.41
N TYR A 618 16.15 -1.12 -9.41
CA TYR A 618 15.13 -0.75 -8.43
C TYR A 618 15.38 -1.35 -7.06
N ASP A 619 14.72 -0.77 -6.06
CA ASP A 619 14.70 -1.28 -4.69
C ASP A 619 13.25 -1.67 -4.34
N TYR A 620 13.05 -2.81 -3.66
CA TYR A 620 11.74 -3.27 -3.26
C TYR A 620 11.75 -3.90 -1.87
N PHE A 621 10.58 -4.04 -1.27
CA PHE A 621 10.39 -4.78 -0.04
C PHE A 621 9.98 -6.21 -0.34
N GLN A 622 10.79 -7.16 0.12
CA GLN A 622 10.41 -8.57 0.10
C GLN A 622 9.55 -8.87 1.32
N HIS A 623 8.32 -9.30 1.09
CA HIS A 623 7.38 -9.64 2.15
C HIS A 623 7.64 -11.03 2.70
N GLY A 624 7.77 -11.13 4.02
CA GLY A 624 7.83 -12.40 4.76
C GLY A 624 6.48 -12.86 5.27
N ALA A 625 6.45 -13.95 6.02
CA ALA A 625 5.30 -14.44 6.75
C ALA A 625 5.06 -13.60 8.03
N GLY A 626 3.83 -13.60 8.52
CA GLY A 626 3.41 -12.89 9.73
C GLY A 626 1.96 -12.47 9.66
N ASP A 627 1.51 -11.68 10.65
CA ASP A 627 0.10 -11.38 10.85
C ASP A 627 -0.33 -10.03 10.24
N PHE A 628 0.52 -9.00 10.35
CA PHE A 628 0.29 -7.68 9.79
C PHE A 628 1.63 -6.95 9.59
N PHE A 629 1.63 -5.82 8.89
CA PHE A 629 2.79 -4.93 8.82
C PHE A 629 2.69 -3.84 9.87
N SER A 630 3.83 -3.46 10.44
CA SER A 630 3.99 -2.36 11.39
C SER A 630 5.37 -1.72 11.22
N ILE A 631 5.75 -0.83 12.11
CA ILE A 631 7.12 -0.29 12.18
C ILE A 631 8.18 -1.41 12.23
N ASP A 632 7.92 -2.47 12.98
CA ASP A 632 8.85 -3.60 13.17
C ASP A 632 8.99 -4.50 11.93
N SER A 633 8.18 -4.25 10.89
CA SER A 633 8.27 -4.98 9.63
C SER A 633 9.46 -4.55 8.77
N TYR A 634 9.93 -3.32 8.92
CA TYR A 634 10.93 -2.73 8.04
C TYR A 634 12.34 -3.10 8.44
N THR A 635 12.98 -3.95 7.63
CA THR A 635 14.35 -4.40 7.84
C THR A 635 15.20 -4.17 6.59
N SER A 636 16.49 -3.93 6.78
CA SER A 636 17.46 -3.89 5.70
C SER A 636 18.34 -5.15 5.69
N VAL A 637 19.17 -5.29 4.66
CA VAL A 637 20.16 -6.40 4.57
C VAL A 637 21.15 -6.34 5.75
N SER A 638 21.47 -5.14 6.25
CA SER A 638 22.38 -4.89 7.36
C SER A 638 21.68 -4.56 8.68
N GLY A 639 20.35 -4.60 8.73
CA GLY A 639 19.57 -4.27 9.92
C GLY A 639 18.23 -3.62 9.61
N GLN A 640 17.69 -2.91 10.59
CA GLN A 640 16.44 -2.19 10.41
C GLN A 640 16.62 -0.99 9.48
N MET A 641 15.62 -0.75 8.63
CA MET A 641 15.57 0.42 7.76
C MET A 641 15.59 1.71 8.59
N ASN A 642 16.18 2.78 8.04
CA ASN A 642 16.16 4.07 8.72
C ASN A 642 14.70 4.53 8.89
N TYR A 643 14.35 4.94 10.10
CA TYR A 643 13.00 5.37 10.48
C TYR A 643 12.43 6.48 9.58
N ALA A 644 13.28 7.39 9.14
CA ALA A 644 12.87 8.49 8.26
C ALA A 644 12.52 8.05 6.82
N ASP A 645 13.04 6.90 6.38
CA ASP A 645 12.87 6.39 5.03
C ASP A 645 11.66 5.46 4.87
N ILE A 646 10.97 5.14 5.98
CA ILE A 646 9.75 4.32 5.95
C ILE A 646 8.66 5.06 5.17
N PRO A 647 8.04 4.42 4.16
CA PRO A 647 7.10 5.07 3.27
C PRO A 647 5.83 5.57 3.95
N ASN A 648 5.24 6.60 3.36
CA ASN A 648 3.87 7.01 3.62
C ASN A 648 2.97 6.50 2.48
N TYR A 649 1.72 6.22 2.79
CA TYR A 649 0.70 5.86 1.82
C TYR A 649 -0.42 6.90 1.83
N SER A 650 -0.78 7.40 0.65
CA SER A 650 -1.94 8.27 0.47
C SER A 650 -3.07 7.47 -0.17
N ALA A 651 -4.17 7.36 0.53
CA ALA A 651 -5.33 6.62 0.06
C ALA A 651 -5.97 7.28 -1.17
N THR A 652 -6.61 6.46 -1.99
CA THR A 652 -7.38 6.92 -3.14
C THR A 652 -8.58 7.72 -2.66
N LYS A 653 -8.86 8.86 -3.29
CA LYS A 653 -10.08 9.62 -3.03
C LYS A 653 -11.30 8.82 -3.45
N ILE A 654 -12.29 8.75 -2.58
CA ILE A 654 -13.56 8.09 -2.86
C ILE A 654 -14.43 9.00 -3.73
N ASP A 655 -14.52 10.26 -3.35
CA ASP A 655 -15.20 11.30 -4.13
C ASP A 655 -14.15 12.27 -4.70
N PRO A 656 -14.08 12.47 -6.03
CA PRO A 656 -13.18 13.43 -6.64
C PRO A 656 -13.41 14.87 -6.18
N ASP A 657 -14.63 15.19 -5.77
CA ASP A 657 -15.05 16.52 -5.34
C ASP A 657 -14.84 16.74 -3.83
N ASP A 658 -14.49 15.68 -3.07
CA ASP A 658 -14.13 15.83 -1.68
C ASP A 658 -12.79 16.58 -1.56
N PRO A 659 -12.78 17.74 -0.89
CA PRO A 659 -11.56 18.53 -0.72
C PRO A 659 -10.52 17.83 0.16
N GLU A 660 -10.94 16.90 1.01
CA GLU A 660 -10.04 16.16 1.87
C GLU A 660 -9.63 14.83 1.23
N PRO A 661 -8.32 14.52 1.15
CA PRO A 661 -7.90 13.17 0.77
C PRO A 661 -8.43 12.18 1.81
N SER A 662 -8.87 11.02 1.38
CA SER A 662 -9.43 9.96 2.23
C SER A 662 -8.43 9.42 3.28
N GLY A 663 -7.28 9.96 3.36
CA GLY A 663 -6.29 9.77 4.41
C GLY A 663 -4.88 9.62 3.87
N SER A 664 -3.93 10.14 4.63
CA SER A 664 -2.52 9.82 4.50
C SER A 664 -2.11 8.99 5.71
N PHE A 665 -1.44 7.87 5.44
CA PHE A 665 -1.00 6.92 6.46
C PHE A 665 0.53 6.90 6.49
N GLU A 666 1.09 7.30 7.61
CA GLU A 666 2.49 6.98 7.89
C GLU A 666 2.58 5.52 8.29
N LEU A 667 3.15 4.67 7.43
CA LEU A 667 3.18 3.23 7.67
C LEU A 667 3.97 2.84 8.92
N LYS A 668 4.85 3.72 9.39
CA LYS A 668 5.54 3.58 10.69
C LYS A 668 4.62 3.77 11.90
N ASN A 669 3.49 4.47 11.74
CA ASN A 669 2.53 4.80 12.80
C ASN A 669 1.23 4.00 12.68
N SER A 670 1.23 2.92 11.91
CA SER A 670 0.04 2.17 11.55
C SER A 670 0.26 0.67 11.62
N VAL A 671 -0.82 -0.08 11.78
CA VAL A 671 -0.88 -1.51 11.50
C VAL A 671 -1.58 -1.73 10.15
N ASP A 672 -1.03 -2.60 9.31
CA ASP A 672 -1.43 -2.78 7.93
C ASP A 672 -1.73 -4.25 7.65
N PHE A 673 -3.00 -4.53 7.34
CA PHE A 673 -3.53 -5.88 7.05
C PHE A 673 -3.73 -6.14 5.56
N ARG A 674 -3.07 -5.39 4.68
CA ARG A 674 -3.20 -5.60 3.24
C ARG A 674 -2.51 -6.89 2.80
N PRO A 675 -3.21 -7.78 2.08
CA PRO A 675 -2.58 -8.92 1.43
C PRO A 675 -1.76 -8.48 0.22
N THR A 676 -0.87 -9.34 -0.23
CA THR A 676 0.04 -9.08 -1.35
C THR A 676 -0.27 -10.00 -2.52
N VAL A 677 -0.33 -9.45 -3.72
CA VAL A 677 -0.41 -10.24 -4.95
C VAL A 677 0.87 -11.06 -5.12
N SER A 678 0.75 -12.30 -5.54
CA SER A 678 1.89 -13.19 -5.77
C SER A 678 2.82 -12.63 -6.84
N ASP A 679 4.12 -12.70 -6.59
CA ASP A 679 5.14 -12.31 -7.55
C ASP A 679 5.05 -13.17 -8.82
N ILE A 680 5.23 -12.51 -9.97
CA ILE A 680 5.32 -13.14 -11.30
C ILE A 680 6.70 -12.98 -11.94
N ALA A 681 7.60 -12.22 -11.31
CA ALA A 681 9.01 -12.20 -11.69
C ALA A 681 9.65 -13.55 -11.37
N GLY A 682 10.69 -13.91 -12.11
CA GLY A 682 11.41 -15.17 -11.92
C GLY A 682 11.73 -15.42 -10.44
N THR A 683 11.62 -16.67 -10.04
CA THR A 683 11.67 -17.14 -8.65
C THR A 683 13.04 -16.97 -7.95
N SER A 684 14.04 -16.37 -8.61
CA SER A 684 15.35 -16.22 -8.00
C SER A 684 15.30 -15.19 -6.86
N THR A 685 15.42 -15.70 -5.64
CA THR A 685 15.67 -14.87 -4.45
C THR A 685 17.09 -14.33 -4.40
N THR A 686 17.96 -14.80 -5.31
CA THR A 686 19.35 -14.35 -5.39
C THR A 686 19.40 -12.94 -5.93
N ILE A 687 19.89 -12.01 -5.13
CA ILE A 687 19.93 -10.58 -5.43
C ILE A 687 20.78 -10.26 -6.70
N THR A 688 21.76 -11.09 -7.01
CA THR A 688 22.63 -10.93 -8.17
C THR A 688 22.00 -11.39 -9.48
N THR A 689 20.92 -12.16 -9.45
CA THR A 689 20.25 -12.61 -10.67
C THR A 689 19.41 -11.49 -11.25
N VAL A 690 19.54 -11.29 -12.57
CA VAL A 690 18.69 -10.37 -13.32
C VAL A 690 17.31 -11.03 -13.47
N ASP A 691 16.26 -10.35 -13.04
CA ASP A 691 14.90 -10.83 -13.19
C ASP A 691 14.40 -10.59 -14.63
N GLU A 692 13.45 -11.40 -15.04
CA GLU A 692 12.70 -11.24 -16.27
C GLU A 692 11.23 -11.57 -15.98
N VAL A 693 10.32 -10.71 -16.40
CA VAL A 693 8.89 -10.93 -16.23
C VAL A 693 8.35 -11.66 -17.46
N THR A 694 7.75 -12.83 -17.25
CA THR A 694 7.26 -13.70 -18.34
C THR A 694 5.75 -13.74 -18.44
N GLY A 695 5.02 -13.05 -17.57
CA GLY A 695 3.56 -13.09 -17.49
C GLY A 695 2.92 -11.72 -17.48
N ASN A 696 1.63 -11.67 -17.79
CA ASN A 696 0.82 -10.47 -17.70
C ASN A 696 0.28 -10.29 -16.29
N SER A 697 0.67 -9.22 -15.61
CA SER A 697 0.26 -8.89 -14.25
C SER A 697 -1.05 -8.10 -14.16
N PHE A 698 -1.60 -7.63 -15.26
CA PHE A 698 -2.72 -6.69 -15.22
C PHE A 698 -4.09 -7.30 -15.41
N ASN A 699 -4.15 -8.48 -15.99
CA ASN A 699 -5.44 -9.13 -16.08
C ASN A 699 -5.92 -9.40 -14.65
N HIS A 700 -7.09 -8.89 -14.30
CA HIS A 700 -7.72 -9.10 -13.00
C HIS A 700 -7.81 -10.59 -12.64
N THR A 701 -7.99 -11.46 -13.63
CA THR A 701 -8.01 -12.91 -13.44
C THR A 701 -6.65 -13.52 -13.15
N ASN A 702 -5.57 -12.90 -13.60
CA ASN A 702 -4.20 -13.40 -13.42
C ASN A 702 -3.56 -12.96 -12.09
N ARG A 703 -4.14 -11.93 -11.43
CA ARG A 703 -3.71 -11.56 -10.09
C ARG A 703 -4.13 -12.62 -9.09
N THR A 704 -3.16 -13.33 -8.56
CA THR A 704 -3.40 -14.41 -7.60
C THR A 704 -2.83 -14.04 -6.24
N PHE A 705 -3.50 -14.54 -5.20
CA PHE A 705 -3.02 -14.53 -3.82
C PHE A 705 -2.84 -15.99 -3.46
N THR A 706 -1.66 -16.39 -3.03
CA THR A 706 -1.43 -17.79 -2.64
C THR A 706 -1.70 -17.98 -1.15
N GLY A 707 -2.08 -19.19 -0.74
CA GLY A 707 -2.38 -19.51 0.66
C GLY A 707 -1.16 -19.56 1.59
N THR A 708 -0.05 -18.92 1.22
CA THR A 708 1.16 -18.85 2.06
C THR A 708 1.15 -17.60 2.90
N GLY A 709 1.66 -17.65 4.12
CA GLY A 709 1.75 -16.50 5.01
C GLY A 709 2.59 -15.33 4.48
N SER A 710 3.32 -15.52 3.38
CA SER A 710 4.06 -14.44 2.72
C SER A 710 3.20 -13.52 1.85
N VAL A 711 2.04 -13.96 1.37
CA VAL A 711 1.17 -13.15 0.48
C VAL A 711 -0.22 -12.91 1.07
N VAL A 712 -0.68 -13.77 1.97
CA VAL A 712 -1.98 -13.66 2.63
C VAL A 712 -1.81 -13.36 4.10
N VAL A 713 -2.58 -12.42 4.61
CA VAL A 713 -2.66 -12.06 6.03
C VAL A 713 -4.00 -12.47 6.59
N ASP A 714 -4.05 -12.69 7.90
CA ASP A 714 -5.32 -12.88 8.58
C ASP A 714 -6.20 -11.62 8.45
N THR A 715 -7.45 -11.83 8.14
CA THR A 715 -8.41 -10.73 8.07
C THR A 715 -8.96 -10.45 9.46
N PRO A 716 -8.81 -9.23 9.99
CA PRO A 716 -9.39 -8.89 11.28
C PRO A 716 -10.92 -8.94 11.24
N GLN A 717 -11.53 -9.25 12.37
CA GLN A 717 -12.97 -9.23 12.51
C GLN A 717 -13.49 -7.78 12.43
N PRO A 718 -14.53 -7.50 11.63
CA PRO A 718 -15.11 -6.15 11.54
C PRO A 718 -15.63 -5.63 12.87
N GLY A 719 -15.34 -4.36 13.16
CA GLY A 719 -15.79 -3.70 14.37
C GLY A 719 -15.14 -4.21 15.65
N ALA A 720 -14.13 -5.07 15.56
CA ALA A 720 -13.32 -5.46 16.70
C ALA A 720 -12.23 -4.43 16.99
N ALA A 721 -11.76 -4.43 18.23
CA ALA A 721 -10.61 -3.66 18.63
C ALA A 721 -9.36 -4.55 18.70
N MET A 722 -8.24 -4.03 18.22
CA MET A 722 -6.93 -4.61 18.45
C MET A 722 -6.35 -4.02 19.73
N SER A 723 -5.91 -4.87 20.66
CA SER A 723 -5.12 -4.44 21.80
C SER A 723 -3.65 -4.40 21.41
N ASN A 724 -2.99 -3.30 21.69
CA ASN A 724 -1.58 -3.07 21.32
C ASN A 724 -0.79 -2.58 22.51
N ASP A 725 0.31 -3.23 22.82
CA ASP A 725 1.36 -2.69 23.68
C ASP A 725 2.46 -2.14 22.77
N PHE A 726 2.82 -0.86 22.93
CA PHE A 726 3.81 -0.24 22.06
C PHE A 726 4.56 0.91 22.75
N GLU A 727 5.71 1.23 22.19
CA GLU A 727 6.53 2.38 22.58
C GLU A 727 6.45 3.47 21.52
N PHE A 728 6.34 4.72 21.97
CA PHE A 728 6.37 5.89 21.08
C PHE A 728 7.32 6.96 21.59
N TYR A 729 7.88 7.74 20.67
CA TYR A 729 8.82 8.79 21.00
C TYR A 729 8.14 10.02 21.59
N LEU A 730 8.85 10.69 22.49
CA LEU A 730 8.40 11.90 23.15
C LEU A 730 9.12 13.13 22.60
N SER A 731 8.42 14.25 22.54
CA SER A 731 8.99 15.56 22.24
C SER A 731 9.62 16.20 23.48
N LYS A 732 10.52 17.14 23.26
CA LYS A 732 11.13 17.91 24.36
C LYS A 732 11.35 19.37 24.00
N ILE A 733 11.52 20.20 25.02
CA ILE A 733 11.88 21.61 24.87
C ILE A 733 13.19 21.86 25.57
N ALA A 734 14.11 22.54 24.90
CA ALA A 734 15.35 23.01 25.49
C ALA A 734 15.38 24.56 25.46
N THR A 735 15.99 25.17 26.45
CA THR A 735 16.15 26.63 26.53
C THR A 735 17.61 27.01 26.56
N LEU A 736 17.98 27.92 25.67
CA LEU A 736 19.33 28.44 25.56
C LEU A 736 19.49 29.72 26.37
N PHE A 737 20.48 29.74 27.26
CA PHE A 737 20.83 30.87 28.12
C PHE A 737 22.24 31.39 27.83
N LEU A 738 22.42 32.68 28.04
CA LEU A 738 23.75 33.33 28.10
C LEU A 738 24.04 33.74 29.53
N GLN A 739 25.19 33.29 30.08
CA GLN A 739 25.63 33.60 31.42
C GLN A 739 26.52 34.88 31.45
N PRO A 740 26.70 35.54 32.58
CA PRO A 740 27.54 36.75 32.70
C PRO A 740 29.02 36.57 32.37
N ASP A 741 29.49 35.31 32.36
CA ASP A 741 30.86 34.91 31.98
C ASP A 741 31.02 34.75 30.46
N GLY A 742 29.94 34.95 29.69
CA GLY A 742 29.93 34.81 28.23
C GLY A 742 29.72 33.37 27.74
N LEU A 743 29.45 32.42 28.64
CA LEU A 743 29.19 31.05 28.29
C LEU A 743 27.71 30.84 27.91
N PHE A 744 27.50 30.06 26.88
CA PHE A 744 26.17 29.58 26.50
C PHE A 744 25.86 28.32 27.30
N ARG A 745 24.69 28.28 27.89
CA ARG A 745 24.20 27.10 28.61
C ARG A 745 22.86 26.67 28.03
N LEU A 746 22.79 25.43 27.61
CA LEU A 746 21.56 24.78 27.20
C LEU A 746 20.98 24.03 28.42
N VAL A 747 19.70 24.25 28.71
CA VAL A 747 18.94 23.49 29.70
C VAL A 747 17.86 22.72 28.94
N GLU A 748 17.91 21.40 29.02
CA GLU A 748 16.90 20.52 28.42
C GLU A 748 15.76 20.27 29.41
N GLY A 749 14.54 20.38 28.93
CA GLY A 749 13.33 19.99 29.68
C GLY A 749 13.11 18.50 29.67
N VAL A 750 12.13 18.06 30.44
CA VAL A 750 11.70 16.66 30.48
C VAL A 750 10.94 16.34 29.22
N SER A 751 11.26 15.21 28.59
CA SER A 751 10.54 14.71 27.44
C SER A 751 9.11 14.28 27.84
N ALA A 752 8.13 14.73 27.07
CA ALA A 752 6.71 14.43 27.29
C ALA A 752 5.92 14.59 25.98
N GLU A 753 4.68 14.11 25.93
CA GLU A 753 3.77 14.38 24.81
C GLU A 753 3.54 15.90 24.63
N ASN A 754 3.35 16.61 25.75
CA ASN A 754 3.24 18.06 25.80
C ASN A 754 4.37 18.60 26.69
N PRO A 755 5.60 18.73 26.16
CA PRO A 755 6.75 19.14 26.95
C PRO A 755 6.60 20.57 27.46
N GLN A 756 7.07 20.80 28.66
CA GLN A 756 7.10 22.11 29.27
C GLN A 756 8.50 22.72 29.17
N GLU A 757 8.56 24.04 29.11
CA GLU A 757 9.85 24.73 29.16
C GLU A 757 10.58 24.40 30.46
N PRO A 758 11.89 24.18 30.42
CA PRO A 758 12.68 23.98 31.63
C PRO A 758 12.70 25.26 32.47
N LYS A 759 12.96 25.09 33.79
CA LYS A 759 13.05 26.20 34.73
C LYS A 759 14.12 27.18 34.28
N GLU A 760 13.82 28.47 34.36
CA GLU A 760 14.75 29.54 34.03
C GLU A 760 15.97 29.50 34.97
N LEU A 761 17.13 29.81 34.44
CA LEU A 761 18.36 29.91 35.21
C LEU A 761 18.44 31.28 35.87
N ASP A 762 18.71 31.28 37.19
CA ASP A 762 19.04 32.49 37.88
C ASP A 762 20.34 33.08 37.32
N ASN A 763 20.39 34.38 37.20
CA ASN A 763 21.56 35.14 36.72
C ASN A 763 21.97 34.88 35.25
N ALA A 764 21.10 34.34 34.41
CA ALA A 764 21.35 34.14 32.99
C ALA A 764 20.29 34.86 32.13
N MET A 765 20.66 35.21 30.92
CA MET A 765 19.75 35.80 29.94
C MET A 765 19.20 34.70 29.04
N LYS A 766 17.87 34.58 28.98
CA LYS A 766 17.19 33.66 28.09
C LYS A 766 17.30 34.18 26.66
N LEU A 767 17.83 33.37 25.74
CA LEU A 767 18.06 33.75 24.36
C LEU A 767 17.02 33.13 23.41
N ALA A 768 16.78 31.85 23.53
CA ALA A 768 15.87 31.12 22.69
C ALA A 768 15.32 29.87 23.36
N THR A 769 14.11 29.50 22.99
CA THR A 769 13.53 28.18 23.28
C THR A 769 13.57 27.35 22.00
N VAL A 770 14.04 26.14 22.12
CA VAL A 770 14.18 25.16 21.03
C VAL A 770 13.16 24.05 21.26
N TYR A 771 12.16 23.97 20.39
CA TYR A 771 11.21 22.88 20.37
C TYR A 771 11.73 21.75 19.48
N ILE A 772 11.88 20.57 20.05
CA ILE A 772 12.43 19.38 19.43
C ILE A 772 11.30 18.36 19.31
N PRO A 773 10.77 18.15 18.09
CA PRO A 773 9.71 17.16 17.87
C PRO A 773 10.16 15.75 18.26
N ALA A 774 9.20 14.92 18.60
CA ALA A 774 9.43 13.50 18.82
C ALA A 774 10.09 12.88 17.57
N PHE A 775 11.13 12.10 17.78
CA PHE A 775 11.98 11.54 16.73
C PHE A 775 12.44 12.57 15.67
N THR A 776 13.27 13.51 16.06
CA THR A 776 13.89 14.45 15.11
C THR A 776 14.94 13.72 14.26
N ALA A 777 14.67 13.55 12.98
CA ALA A 777 15.59 12.94 12.01
C ALA A 777 16.57 13.99 11.45
N VAL A 778 16.05 15.15 11.07
CA VAL A 778 16.78 16.25 10.44
C VAL A 778 16.54 17.56 11.18
N ALA A 779 17.48 18.49 11.07
CA ALA A 779 17.42 19.78 11.76
C ALA A 779 16.24 20.67 11.30
N ASP A 780 15.75 20.50 10.09
CA ASP A 780 14.66 21.30 9.51
C ASP A 780 13.32 21.18 10.29
N GLY A 781 13.13 20.05 11.01
CA GLY A 781 11.95 19.85 11.87
C GLY A 781 11.94 20.65 13.17
N ILE A 782 13.06 21.29 13.52
CA ILE A 782 13.25 21.96 14.79
C ILE A 782 12.75 23.41 14.72
N ARG A 783 12.00 23.82 15.75
CA ARG A 783 11.49 25.18 15.85
C ARG A 783 12.26 25.95 16.90
N ILE A 784 12.84 27.10 16.52
CA ILE A 784 13.57 27.98 17.45
C ILE A 784 12.77 29.27 17.65
N GLN A 785 12.28 29.46 18.85
CA GLN A 785 11.61 30.70 19.26
C GLN A 785 12.64 31.61 19.92
N ARG A 786 12.89 32.76 19.31
CA ARG A 786 13.83 33.75 19.80
C ARG A 786 13.17 34.69 20.79
N TYR A 787 13.83 35.03 21.87
CA TYR A 787 13.43 36.09 22.79
C TYR A 787 14.03 37.42 22.32
N LYS A 788 13.19 38.40 22.04
CA LYS A 788 13.62 39.76 21.73
C LYS A 788 13.77 40.54 23.04
N THR A 789 14.97 40.61 23.56
CA THR A 789 15.31 41.50 24.63
C THR A 789 15.68 42.86 24.02
N GLN A 790 14.80 43.83 24.11
CA GLN A 790 15.09 45.19 23.67
C GLN A 790 15.39 46.07 24.88
N ARG A 791 16.51 46.79 24.84
CA ARG A 791 16.77 47.88 25.72
C ARG A 791 16.14 49.12 25.15
N PHE A 792 15.13 49.63 25.81
CA PHE A 792 14.56 50.93 25.44
C PHE A 792 15.49 52.05 25.96
N THR A 793 15.96 52.86 25.04
CA THR A 793 16.68 54.10 25.43
C THR A 793 15.68 55.16 25.93
N MET A 794 16.15 56.16 26.64
CA MET A 794 15.29 57.30 27.07
C MET A 794 14.56 57.94 25.90
N ARG A 795 15.16 57.94 24.71
CA ARG A 795 14.55 58.40 23.49
C ARG A 795 13.38 57.51 23.02
N ASP A 796 13.48 56.20 23.19
CA ASP A 796 12.42 55.26 22.84
C ASP A 796 11.26 55.36 23.83
N ILE A 797 11.56 55.61 25.13
CA ILE A 797 10.56 55.82 26.16
C ILE A 797 9.85 57.15 25.90
N GLY A 798 10.55 58.22 25.48
CA GLY A 798 9.93 59.46 25.08
C GLY A 798 8.98 59.30 23.87
N ARG A 799 9.40 58.51 22.86
CA ARG A 799 8.52 58.21 21.70
C ARG A 799 7.30 57.35 22.08
N LEU A 800 7.42 56.48 23.08
CA LEU A 800 6.29 55.71 23.61
C LEU A 800 5.33 56.62 24.37
N GLN A 801 5.86 57.57 25.15
CA GLN A 801 5.06 58.57 25.86
C GLN A 801 4.30 59.46 24.92
N ASP A 802 4.90 59.90 23.80
CA ASP A 802 4.26 60.73 22.76
C ASP A 802 3.18 59.94 21.97
N ARG A 803 3.14 58.65 22.09
CA ARG A 803 2.14 57.80 21.43
C ARG A 803 0.95 57.40 22.31
N ILE A 804 1.08 57.55 23.63
CA ILE A 804 0.00 57.37 24.59
C ILE A 804 -0.74 58.66 24.77
#